data_6387d890e54896385f7fd93b6ad53af7
#
_entry.id   6387d890e54896385f7fd93b6ad53af7
#
_cell.length_a   1.000
_cell.length_b   1.000
_cell.length_c   1.000
_cell.angle_alpha   90.00
_cell.angle_beta   90.00
_cell.angle_gamma   90.00
#
_symmetry.space_group_name_H-M   'P 1'
#
loop_
_entity.id
_entity.type
_entity.pdbx_description
1 polymer ?
#
loop_
_entity_poly.entity_id
_entity_poly.type
_entity_poly.pdbx_seq_one_letter_code
_entity_poly.pdbx_strand_id
1 'polypeptide(L)'
;MFAASFAPRCCSLVSLFAPIAFALSSSLAFADGTGWYNSSQIAKGRFEYSQKCAVCHGAQLQGTGAPPLKGKPFELQWNGRKLAELYEYVHNNMPLGLGASVPAQEYADIVAYILAQSGLPAGNEMFTPKTPMDRVLELPGTSASAAAAGSAVPGQVKIGALFGALAQPTTNKPTQAELDAADTATTTWLMYNKGYRGERYSLLKQINTQNASKLRPTCMFQLGELGTFSTGPVMYDGILYATTHLGTYAIDATTCKRIWTQHHVAQGPEMNATNKGVAIAGGRVIRGSQDGFLYALDAKTGEQLWERQVADWSVGEGVGAAPIVWNDIAYVAMAGGDWGIKGRMMAFKVEDGSLAWTFDLIPRPGDPGATTWDNPESMEHGGGAAWVTYALDRDTGTLFVPVGNPGPDYNNKMRPGANLFTISTVALDARTGKLKWWYQLRPNDEHDWDATVAMMFDAGGRKFVATAGKEGILHVVDRDDGKLVFKLPMTTILNHDVPITPEGVRVCPVAGVQWNGPAYSPITGLLYVNAIDWCTVFKQGPAPKWVATVPYTGLANGWGANDPISKWSGWINAVDPKTGKMAWRVKRPTPMYAALTPTAGNVIFTGDLSGNFLVLDARTGKQLYGFDTGGPIAGGVITYEVKGRQYVAVASGHSGGSISLTGSTTIVIFAL
;
A
#
# COMPACT_ATOMS: atom_id res chain seq x y z
N MET A 1 -25.70 30.85 -62.59
CA MET A 1 -25.44 30.50 -64.01
C MET A 1 -24.55 29.30 -64.08
N PHE A 2 -25.02 28.36 -64.84
CA PHE A 2 -24.48 27.08 -65.29
C PHE A 2 -24.41 25.93 -64.26
N ALA A 3 -25.50 25.12 -64.36
CA ALA A 3 -25.58 23.73 -64.05
C ALA A 3 -24.97 22.89 -65.19
N ALA A 4 -24.35 21.79 -64.89
CA ALA A 4 -24.22 20.64 -65.80
C ALA A 4 -24.30 19.32 -65.03
N SER A 5 -25.39 18.68 -65.26
CA SER A 5 -25.74 17.28 -64.99
C SER A 5 -24.99 16.34 -65.93
N PHE A 6 -24.53 15.17 -65.41
CA PHE A 6 -24.46 13.95 -66.19
C PHE A 6 -24.49 12.69 -65.24
N ALA A 7 -25.52 11.92 -65.38
CA ALA A 7 -25.63 10.49 -64.97
C ALA A 7 -25.73 9.62 -66.20
N PRO A 8 -25.88 8.29 -66.12
CA PRO A 8 -25.02 7.22 -65.60
C PRO A 8 -24.62 6.20 -66.70
N ARG A 9 -23.68 5.32 -66.43
CA ARG A 9 -23.53 4.07 -67.18
C ARG A 9 -23.37 2.86 -66.31
N CYS A 10 -24.33 1.97 -66.38
CA CYS A 10 -24.30 0.57 -65.93
C CYS A 10 -23.17 -0.24 -66.59
N CYS A 11 -22.49 -1.06 -65.79
CA CYS A 11 -21.86 -2.28 -66.26
C CYS A 11 -22.00 -3.36 -65.17
N SER A 12 -22.76 -4.38 -65.49
CA SER A 12 -22.99 -5.61 -64.75
C SER A 12 -21.71 -6.46 -64.73
N LEU A 13 -21.26 -6.88 -63.53
CA LEU A 13 -20.37 -8.03 -63.41
C LEU A 13 -20.95 -8.99 -62.35
N VAL A 14 -21.35 -10.14 -62.83
CA VAL A 14 -21.78 -11.30 -62.07
C VAL A 14 -20.57 -11.85 -61.34
N SER A 15 -20.64 -11.93 -60.00
CA SER A 15 -19.65 -12.65 -59.19
C SER A 15 -20.38 -13.68 -58.34
N LEU A 16 -19.96 -14.93 -58.52
CA LEU A 16 -20.40 -16.11 -57.81
C LEU A 16 -20.27 -15.95 -56.31
N PHE A 17 -21.35 -16.12 -55.58
CA PHE A 17 -21.36 -16.35 -54.15
C PHE A 17 -21.21 -17.86 -53.88
N ALA A 18 -20.10 -18.26 -53.26
CA ALA A 18 -19.97 -19.54 -52.57
C ALA A 18 -20.54 -19.39 -51.14
N PRO A 19 -21.34 -20.31 -50.65
CA PRO A 19 -21.83 -20.23 -49.25
C PRO A 19 -20.71 -20.64 -48.29
N ILE A 20 -20.29 -19.70 -47.43
CA ILE A 20 -19.50 -20.02 -46.25
C ILE A 20 -20.46 -20.66 -45.25
N ALA A 21 -20.26 -21.93 -45.00
CA ALA A 21 -20.94 -22.67 -43.95
C ALA A 21 -20.47 -22.10 -42.60
N PHE A 22 -21.34 -21.37 -41.88
CA PHE A 22 -21.19 -21.08 -40.47
C PHE A 22 -21.32 -22.40 -39.71
N ALA A 23 -20.21 -22.91 -39.19
CA ALA A 23 -20.22 -23.97 -38.21
C ALA A 23 -20.86 -23.41 -36.94
N LEU A 24 -22.12 -23.76 -36.69
CA LEU A 24 -22.75 -23.61 -35.37
C LEU A 24 -21.97 -24.51 -34.42
N SER A 25 -21.14 -23.89 -33.58
CA SER A 25 -20.65 -24.53 -32.38
C SER A 25 -21.85 -24.82 -31.49
N SER A 26 -22.19 -26.10 -31.40
CA SER A 26 -23.17 -26.65 -30.46
C SER A 26 -22.79 -26.27 -29.04
N SER A 27 -23.45 -25.23 -28.49
CA SER A 27 -23.57 -25.07 -27.07
C SER A 27 -24.25 -26.34 -26.51
N LEU A 28 -23.51 -27.11 -25.72
CA LEU A 28 -24.08 -28.16 -24.89
C LEU A 28 -25.11 -27.49 -23.96
N ALA A 29 -26.36 -27.59 -24.31
CA ALA A 29 -27.47 -27.25 -23.44
C ALA A 29 -27.45 -28.23 -22.24
N PHE A 30 -27.11 -27.79 -21.07
CA PHE A 30 -27.40 -28.50 -19.86
C PHE A 30 -28.91 -28.42 -19.65
N ALA A 31 -29.57 -29.52 -19.97
CA ALA A 31 -30.97 -29.74 -19.66
C ALA A 31 -31.07 -30.15 -18.20
N ASP A 32 -31.28 -29.16 -17.32
CA ASP A 32 -32.07 -29.23 -16.09
C ASP A 32 -32.07 -27.81 -15.49
N GLY A 33 -33.23 -27.26 -15.21
CA GLY A 33 -33.46 -25.88 -14.76
C GLY A 33 -32.85 -25.52 -13.39
N THR A 34 -31.75 -26.14 -13.01
CA THR A 34 -31.07 -25.97 -11.71
C THR A 34 -29.82 -25.08 -11.80
N GLY A 35 -29.95 -23.89 -12.35
CA GLY A 35 -28.88 -22.90 -12.27
C GLY A 35 -28.69 -22.32 -10.87
N TRP A 36 -27.72 -21.44 -10.70
CA TRP A 36 -27.37 -20.84 -9.44
C TRP A 36 -28.08 -19.48 -9.21
N TYR A 37 -28.51 -18.83 -10.26
CA TYR A 37 -29.11 -17.50 -10.26
C TYR A 37 -29.87 -17.28 -11.59
N ASN A 38 -30.78 -16.32 -11.60
CA ASN A 38 -31.44 -15.93 -12.85
C ASN A 38 -30.54 -14.99 -13.67
N SER A 39 -30.51 -15.17 -15.00
CA SER A 39 -29.64 -14.36 -15.88
C SER A 39 -29.88 -12.84 -15.77
N SER A 40 -31.09 -12.41 -15.43
CA SER A 40 -31.40 -10.98 -15.22
C SER A 40 -30.65 -10.37 -14.03
N GLN A 41 -30.22 -11.19 -13.08
CA GLN A 41 -29.48 -10.72 -11.90
C GLN A 41 -28.03 -10.35 -12.23
N ILE A 42 -27.47 -10.88 -13.33
CA ILE A 42 -26.09 -10.55 -13.74
C ILE A 42 -25.95 -9.06 -14.02
N ALA A 43 -26.90 -8.47 -14.74
CA ALA A 43 -26.85 -7.04 -15.08
C ALA A 43 -27.04 -6.16 -13.83
N LYS A 44 -27.97 -6.52 -12.96
CA LYS A 44 -28.19 -5.83 -11.67
C LYS A 44 -26.98 -5.96 -10.77
N GLY A 45 -26.52 -7.19 -10.54
CA GLY A 45 -25.36 -7.47 -9.70
C GLY A 45 -24.09 -6.80 -10.22
N ARG A 46 -23.88 -6.74 -11.53
CA ARG A 46 -22.78 -5.98 -12.13
C ARG A 46 -22.88 -4.49 -11.83
N PHE A 47 -24.06 -3.91 -11.93
CA PHE A 47 -24.28 -2.50 -11.59
C PHE A 47 -23.98 -2.24 -10.13
N GLU A 48 -24.59 -3.00 -9.20
CA GLU A 48 -24.36 -2.85 -7.76
C GLU A 48 -22.90 -3.12 -7.37
N TYR A 49 -22.28 -4.13 -7.96
CA TYR A 49 -20.86 -4.43 -7.81
C TYR A 49 -19.98 -3.24 -8.23
N SER A 50 -20.28 -2.62 -9.36
CA SER A 50 -19.52 -1.47 -9.88
C SER A 50 -19.55 -0.27 -8.94
N GLN A 51 -20.65 -0.09 -8.21
CA GLN A 51 -20.84 1.04 -7.29
C GLN A 51 -20.25 0.78 -5.89
N LYS A 52 -20.25 -0.48 -5.43
CA LYS A 52 -20.01 -0.83 -4.02
C LYS A 52 -18.79 -1.70 -3.78
N CYS A 53 -18.34 -2.46 -4.79
CA CYS A 53 -17.32 -3.49 -4.63
C CYS A 53 -16.09 -3.29 -5.52
N ALA A 54 -16.29 -2.76 -6.75
CA ALA A 54 -15.26 -2.68 -7.78
C ALA A 54 -14.06 -1.82 -7.38
N VAL A 55 -14.27 -0.82 -6.53
CA VAL A 55 -13.19 0.06 -6.05
C VAL A 55 -12.11 -0.72 -5.27
N CYS A 56 -12.51 -1.81 -4.59
CA CYS A 56 -11.59 -2.66 -3.83
C CYS A 56 -11.24 -3.94 -4.56
N HIS A 57 -12.24 -4.60 -5.18
CA HIS A 57 -12.05 -5.89 -5.81
C HIS A 57 -11.75 -5.81 -7.32
N GLY A 58 -11.60 -4.58 -7.86
CA GLY A 58 -11.34 -4.31 -9.27
C GLY A 58 -12.58 -4.40 -10.15
N ALA A 59 -12.67 -3.58 -11.20
CA ALA A 59 -13.83 -3.51 -12.10
C ALA A 59 -14.11 -4.85 -12.84
N GLN A 60 -13.12 -5.71 -12.90
CA GLN A 60 -13.21 -7.05 -13.53
C GLN A 60 -13.05 -8.18 -12.49
N LEU A 61 -13.28 -7.93 -11.20
CA LEU A 61 -13.12 -8.88 -10.10
C LEU A 61 -11.66 -9.39 -9.92
N GLN A 62 -10.69 -8.71 -10.49
CA GLN A 62 -9.27 -9.12 -10.50
C GLN A 62 -8.55 -8.87 -9.18
N GLY A 63 -9.17 -8.18 -8.24
CA GLY A 63 -8.52 -7.66 -7.04
C GLY A 63 -7.76 -6.36 -7.34
N THR A 64 -7.75 -5.45 -6.36
CA THR A 64 -6.92 -4.23 -6.38
C THR A 64 -6.51 -3.88 -4.95
N GLY A 65 -7.39 -3.34 -4.14
CA GLY A 65 -7.20 -3.13 -2.70
C GLY A 65 -7.80 -4.23 -1.82
N ALA A 66 -8.38 -5.25 -2.44
CA ALA A 66 -8.97 -6.43 -1.78
C ALA A 66 -8.78 -7.67 -2.68
N PRO A 67 -8.90 -8.89 -2.13
CA PRO A 67 -8.68 -10.12 -2.90
C PRO A 67 -9.51 -10.22 -4.17
N PRO A 68 -9.01 -10.92 -5.20
CA PRO A 68 -9.78 -11.24 -6.40
C PRO A 68 -11.07 -12.00 -6.06
N LEU A 69 -12.16 -11.69 -6.75
CA LEU A 69 -13.44 -12.38 -6.61
C LEU A 69 -13.74 -13.32 -7.80
N LYS A 70 -12.71 -13.72 -8.53
CA LYS A 70 -12.75 -14.76 -9.57
C LYS A 70 -11.38 -15.43 -9.70
N GLY A 71 -11.35 -16.56 -10.42
CA GLY A 71 -10.12 -17.31 -10.71
C GLY A 71 -9.58 -18.06 -9.51
N LYS A 72 -8.31 -18.47 -9.58
CA LYS A 72 -7.72 -19.39 -8.61
C LYS A 72 -7.80 -18.96 -7.14
N PRO A 73 -7.57 -17.67 -6.79
CA PRO A 73 -7.72 -17.24 -5.40
C PRO A 73 -9.13 -17.42 -4.84
N PHE A 74 -10.14 -17.07 -5.65
CA PHE A 74 -11.55 -17.23 -5.28
C PHE A 74 -11.95 -18.71 -5.17
N GLU A 75 -11.50 -19.54 -6.10
CA GLU A 75 -11.72 -20.99 -6.06
C GLU A 75 -11.14 -21.62 -4.80
N LEU A 76 -9.89 -21.34 -4.45
CA LEU A 76 -9.23 -21.90 -3.28
C LEU A 76 -9.93 -21.54 -1.98
N GLN A 77 -10.54 -20.36 -1.94
CA GLN A 77 -11.25 -19.89 -0.76
C GLN A 77 -12.67 -20.46 -0.66
N TRP A 78 -13.37 -20.64 -1.78
CA TRP A 78 -14.81 -20.86 -1.79
C TRP A 78 -15.23 -22.21 -2.39
N ASN A 79 -14.41 -22.89 -3.18
CA ASN A 79 -14.75 -24.19 -3.75
C ASN A 79 -14.93 -25.24 -2.64
N GLY A 80 -15.99 -26.01 -2.73
CA GLY A 80 -16.35 -27.00 -1.71
C GLY A 80 -17.05 -26.44 -0.48
N ARG A 81 -17.27 -25.12 -0.41
CA ARG A 81 -18.02 -24.46 0.67
C ARG A 81 -19.49 -24.28 0.27
N LYS A 82 -20.35 -24.08 1.29
CA LYS A 82 -21.77 -23.81 1.04
C LYS A 82 -21.99 -22.41 0.50
N LEU A 83 -22.98 -22.23 -0.36
CA LEU A 83 -23.42 -20.92 -0.84
C LEU A 83 -23.77 -19.98 0.31
N ALA A 84 -24.36 -20.51 1.40
CA ALA A 84 -24.62 -19.77 2.62
C ALA A 84 -23.38 -19.06 3.15
N GLU A 85 -22.27 -19.77 3.22
CA GLU A 85 -21.01 -19.22 3.77
C GLU A 85 -20.51 -18.02 2.94
N LEU A 86 -20.58 -18.13 1.61
CA LEU A 86 -20.21 -17.03 0.71
C LEU A 86 -21.18 -15.85 0.87
N TYR A 87 -22.48 -16.09 0.84
CA TYR A 87 -23.50 -15.04 0.98
C TYR A 87 -23.39 -14.32 2.32
N GLU A 88 -23.34 -15.09 3.43
CA GLU A 88 -23.23 -14.54 4.78
C GLU A 88 -21.94 -13.75 4.97
N TYR A 89 -20.83 -14.26 4.40
CA TYR A 89 -19.57 -13.53 4.44
C TYR A 89 -19.68 -12.17 3.73
N VAL A 90 -20.20 -12.16 2.50
CA VAL A 90 -20.39 -10.93 1.73
C VAL A 90 -21.38 -9.99 2.44
N HIS A 91 -22.52 -10.50 2.90
CA HIS A 91 -23.55 -9.72 3.58
C HIS A 91 -23.03 -9.09 4.88
N ASN A 92 -22.35 -9.87 5.73
CA ASN A 92 -21.99 -9.44 7.09
C ASN A 92 -20.68 -8.65 7.14
N ASN A 93 -19.80 -8.79 6.13
CA ASN A 93 -18.47 -8.19 6.18
C ASN A 93 -18.22 -7.18 5.06
N MET A 94 -19.07 -7.10 4.03
CA MET A 94 -18.84 -6.22 2.88
C MET A 94 -19.98 -5.18 2.68
N PRO A 95 -19.69 -3.97 2.24
CA PRO A 95 -18.34 -3.38 2.16
C PRO A 95 -17.67 -3.39 3.53
N LEU A 96 -16.36 -3.52 3.55
CA LEU A 96 -15.62 -3.71 4.81
C LEU A 96 -15.93 -2.59 5.82
N GLY A 97 -16.26 -2.97 7.05
CA GLY A 97 -16.72 -2.03 8.10
C GLY A 97 -18.17 -1.53 7.95
N LEU A 98 -18.84 -1.87 6.84
CA LEU A 98 -20.23 -1.50 6.52
C LEU A 98 -21.09 -2.74 6.22
N GLY A 99 -20.75 -3.89 6.80
CA GLY A 99 -21.53 -5.11 6.64
C GLY A 99 -23.01 -4.90 6.93
N ALA A 100 -23.89 -5.59 6.19
CA ALA A 100 -25.34 -5.46 6.23
C ALA A 100 -25.89 -4.04 5.93
N SER A 101 -25.08 -3.15 5.35
CA SER A 101 -25.51 -1.79 4.99
C SER A 101 -26.23 -1.68 3.63
N VAL A 102 -26.13 -2.73 2.82
CA VAL A 102 -26.79 -2.84 1.51
C VAL A 102 -28.05 -3.69 1.65
N PRO A 103 -29.13 -3.42 0.90
CA PRO A 103 -30.31 -4.27 0.91
C PRO A 103 -30.00 -5.74 0.61
N ALA A 104 -30.59 -6.66 1.34
CA ALA A 104 -30.27 -8.10 1.28
C ALA A 104 -30.38 -8.68 -0.15
N GLN A 105 -31.34 -8.20 -0.96
CA GLN A 105 -31.47 -8.63 -2.35
C GLN A 105 -30.33 -8.10 -3.25
N GLU A 106 -29.83 -6.91 -3.00
CA GLU A 106 -28.67 -6.37 -3.75
C GLU A 106 -27.41 -7.18 -3.46
N TYR A 107 -27.20 -7.65 -2.22
CA TYR A 107 -26.13 -8.60 -1.91
C TYR A 107 -26.31 -9.91 -2.69
N ALA A 108 -27.53 -10.44 -2.80
CA ALA A 108 -27.81 -11.63 -3.58
C ALA A 108 -27.50 -11.39 -5.08
N ASP A 109 -27.85 -10.23 -5.63
CA ASP A 109 -27.56 -9.90 -7.01
C ASP A 109 -26.06 -9.75 -7.27
N ILE A 110 -25.30 -9.15 -6.32
CA ILE A 110 -23.84 -9.07 -6.36
C ILE A 110 -23.22 -10.47 -6.33
N VAL A 111 -23.66 -11.34 -5.43
CA VAL A 111 -23.18 -12.74 -5.35
C VAL A 111 -23.51 -13.48 -6.64
N ALA A 112 -24.72 -13.31 -7.21
CA ALA A 112 -25.07 -13.89 -8.51
C ALA A 112 -24.10 -13.45 -9.63
N TYR A 113 -23.72 -12.18 -9.66
CA TYR A 113 -22.72 -11.68 -10.61
C TYR A 113 -21.33 -12.33 -10.38
N ILE A 114 -20.88 -12.46 -9.15
CA ILE A 114 -19.60 -13.12 -8.80
C ILE A 114 -19.62 -14.60 -9.25
N LEU A 115 -20.71 -15.33 -8.97
CA LEU A 115 -20.87 -16.72 -9.39
C LEU A 115 -20.86 -16.86 -10.93
N ALA A 116 -21.51 -15.92 -11.64
CA ALA A 116 -21.48 -15.87 -13.10
C ALA A 116 -20.07 -15.67 -13.64
N GLN A 117 -19.32 -14.76 -13.06
CA GLN A 117 -17.94 -14.49 -13.47
C GLN A 117 -16.98 -15.63 -13.08
N SER A 118 -17.39 -16.48 -12.16
CA SER A 118 -16.66 -17.71 -11.77
C SER A 118 -17.11 -18.96 -12.56
N GLY A 119 -17.94 -18.79 -13.59
CA GLY A 119 -18.31 -19.85 -14.52
C GLY A 119 -19.47 -20.76 -14.11
N LEU A 120 -20.18 -20.42 -13.02
CA LEU A 120 -21.36 -21.17 -12.63
C LEU A 120 -22.57 -20.82 -13.51
N PRO A 121 -23.42 -21.79 -13.89
CA PRO A 121 -24.50 -21.56 -14.87
C PRO A 121 -25.68 -20.78 -14.28
N ALA A 122 -26.31 -19.96 -15.11
CA ALA A 122 -27.61 -19.38 -14.83
C ALA A 122 -28.72 -20.44 -14.91
N GLY A 123 -29.79 -20.22 -14.12
CA GLY A 123 -31.03 -21.00 -14.15
C GLY A 123 -32.25 -20.12 -14.34
N ASN A 124 -33.41 -20.70 -14.08
CA ASN A 124 -34.69 -20.00 -14.21
C ASN A 124 -35.08 -19.25 -12.92
N GLU A 125 -34.58 -19.72 -11.79
CA GLU A 125 -34.94 -19.15 -10.49
C GLU A 125 -34.02 -18.02 -10.06
N MET A 126 -34.60 -17.03 -9.38
CA MET A 126 -33.86 -15.91 -8.85
C MET A 126 -33.12 -16.34 -7.54
N PHE A 127 -31.85 -16.04 -7.45
CA PHE A 127 -31.11 -16.13 -6.22
C PHE A 127 -31.55 -15.01 -5.26
N THR A 128 -32.07 -15.39 -4.11
CA THR A 128 -32.58 -14.48 -3.09
C THR A 128 -32.05 -14.86 -1.71
N PRO A 129 -32.12 -13.99 -0.70
CA PRO A 129 -31.75 -14.35 0.67
C PRO A 129 -32.54 -15.53 1.26
N LYS A 130 -33.64 -15.95 0.59
CA LYS A 130 -34.49 -17.09 0.99
C LYS A 130 -34.21 -18.36 0.16
N THR A 131 -33.35 -18.29 -0.83
CA THR A 131 -32.95 -19.47 -1.64
C THR A 131 -32.28 -20.49 -0.75
N PRO A 132 -32.50 -21.81 -0.95
CA PRO A 132 -31.75 -22.84 -0.23
C PRO A 132 -30.24 -22.65 -0.38
N MET A 133 -29.56 -22.41 0.74
CA MET A 133 -28.18 -21.96 0.77
C MET A 133 -27.19 -23.11 1.17
N ASP A 134 -27.67 -24.32 1.31
CA ASP A 134 -26.91 -25.51 1.67
C ASP A 134 -26.16 -26.15 0.48
N ARG A 135 -26.41 -25.64 -0.72
CA ARG A 135 -25.77 -26.09 -1.97
C ARG A 135 -24.27 -25.79 -1.91
N VAL A 136 -23.45 -26.78 -2.22
CA VAL A 136 -21.99 -26.69 -2.23
C VAL A 136 -21.51 -26.06 -3.53
N LEU A 137 -20.60 -25.10 -3.44
CA LEU A 137 -19.99 -24.43 -4.60
C LEU A 137 -19.00 -25.38 -5.29
N GLU A 138 -19.31 -25.76 -6.51
CA GLU A 138 -18.41 -26.49 -7.40
C GLU A 138 -17.92 -25.53 -8.51
N LEU A 139 -16.85 -24.79 -8.18
CA LEU A 139 -16.30 -23.81 -9.10
C LEU A 139 -15.49 -24.52 -10.19
N PRO A 140 -15.82 -24.32 -11.48
CA PRO A 140 -15.09 -24.95 -12.58
C PRO A 140 -13.63 -24.50 -12.54
N GLY A 141 -12.72 -25.45 -12.36
CA GLY A 141 -11.29 -25.16 -12.36
C GLY A 141 -10.89 -24.46 -13.68
N THR A 142 -10.05 -23.45 -13.60
CA THR A 142 -9.62 -22.58 -14.71
C THR A 142 -8.74 -23.29 -15.76
N SER A 143 -9.03 -24.53 -16.11
CA SER A 143 -8.34 -25.22 -17.22
C SER A 143 -8.67 -24.68 -18.60
N ALA A 144 -9.69 -23.80 -18.74
CA ALA A 144 -10.18 -23.37 -20.06
C ALA A 144 -10.17 -21.86 -20.32
N SER A 145 -9.77 -21.00 -19.38
CA SER A 145 -9.79 -19.54 -19.54
C SER A 145 -8.41 -18.87 -19.53
N ALA A 146 -7.33 -19.62 -19.46
CA ALA A 146 -5.96 -19.10 -19.42
C ALA A 146 -5.43 -18.58 -20.78
N ALA A 147 -6.26 -18.56 -21.81
CA ALA A 147 -5.83 -18.20 -23.18
C ALA A 147 -5.96 -16.71 -23.52
N ALA A 148 -6.42 -15.84 -22.61
CA ALA A 148 -6.66 -14.42 -22.91
C ALA A 148 -6.01 -13.41 -21.93
N ALA A 149 -5.41 -13.86 -20.85
CA ALA A 149 -4.48 -13.05 -20.05
C ALA A 149 -3.17 -13.85 -20.00
N GLY A 150 -2.10 -13.29 -20.56
CA GLY A 150 -0.81 -13.96 -20.62
C GLY A 150 -0.38 -14.44 -19.24
N SER A 151 -0.68 -15.71 -18.92
CA SER A 151 -0.18 -16.36 -17.72
C SER A 151 1.31 -16.58 -17.94
N ALA A 152 2.14 -15.68 -17.42
CA ALA A 152 3.57 -15.98 -17.33
C ALA A 152 3.72 -17.26 -16.49
N VAL A 153 4.34 -18.23 -17.09
CA VAL A 153 4.74 -19.47 -16.40
C VAL A 153 5.78 -19.08 -15.35
N PRO A 154 5.68 -19.57 -14.08
CA PRO A 154 6.76 -19.35 -13.12
C PRO A 154 8.12 -19.68 -13.76
N GLY A 155 9.06 -18.71 -13.67
CA GLY A 155 10.38 -18.81 -14.30
C GLY A 155 10.55 -18.07 -15.63
N GLN A 156 9.54 -17.39 -16.18
CA GLN A 156 9.71 -16.50 -17.34
C GLN A 156 10.08 -15.05 -16.98
N VAL A 157 9.99 -14.69 -15.71
CA VAL A 157 10.38 -13.36 -15.21
C VAL A 157 11.92 -13.27 -15.15
N LYS A 158 12.50 -12.34 -15.91
CA LYS A 158 13.96 -12.13 -15.96
C LYS A 158 14.37 -11.01 -15.00
N ILE A 159 14.63 -11.36 -13.75
CA ILE A 159 15.15 -10.41 -12.75
C ILE A 159 16.45 -9.77 -13.27
N GLY A 160 16.52 -8.43 -13.18
CA GLY A 160 17.66 -7.62 -13.66
C GLY A 160 17.60 -7.27 -15.15
N ALA A 161 16.59 -7.76 -15.90
CA ALA A 161 16.43 -7.40 -17.31
C ALA A 161 16.18 -5.90 -17.47
N LEU A 162 16.85 -5.28 -18.45
CA LEU A 162 16.61 -3.92 -18.88
C LEU A 162 15.50 -3.92 -19.94
N PHE A 163 14.49 -3.07 -19.76
CA PHE A 163 13.43 -2.84 -20.72
C PHE A 163 13.58 -1.46 -21.37
N GLY A 164 13.55 -1.40 -22.68
CA GLY A 164 13.79 -0.19 -23.45
C GLY A 164 15.26 0.24 -23.53
N ALA A 165 15.49 1.48 -23.89
CA ALA A 165 16.82 2.06 -24.03
C ALA A 165 17.24 2.82 -22.74
N LEU A 166 18.54 2.92 -22.52
CA LEU A 166 19.10 3.84 -21.52
C LEU A 166 19.13 5.25 -22.10
N ALA A 167 18.57 6.21 -21.38
CA ALA A 167 18.62 7.62 -21.74
C ALA A 167 19.23 8.46 -20.60
N GLN A 168 19.72 9.65 -20.94
CA GLN A 168 20.28 10.58 -19.96
C GLN A 168 19.22 11.61 -19.55
N PRO A 169 19.20 12.06 -18.29
CA PRO A 169 18.29 13.07 -17.83
C PRO A 169 18.66 14.45 -18.38
N THR A 170 17.66 15.32 -18.50
CA THR A 170 17.83 16.72 -18.95
C THR A 170 18.54 17.61 -17.93
N THR A 171 18.70 17.15 -16.69
CA THR A 171 19.39 17.82 -15.58
C THR A 171 20.09 16.81 -14.69
N ASN A 172 21.04 17.23 -13.90
CA ASN A 172 21.69 16.40 -12.89
C ASN A 172 21.24 16.74 -11.46
N LYS A 173 20.09 17.41 -11.29
CA LYS A 173 19.60 17.88 -10.00
C LYS A 173 18.35 17.09 -9.52
N PRO A 174 18.12 16.95 -8.19
CA PRO A 174 19.01 17.40 -7.12
C PRO A 174 20.34 16.64 -7.10
N THR A 175 21.39 17.33 -6.70
CA THR A 175 22.72 16.76 -6.47
C THR A 175 22.78 16.03 -5.13
N GLN A 176 23.83 15.23 -4.90
CA GLN A 176 24.03 14.58 -3.59
C GLN A 176 24.13 15.60 -2.46
N ALA A 177 24.77 16.76 -2.69
CA ALA A 177 24.87 17.82 -1.68
C ALA A 177 23.49 18.40 -1.29
N GLU A 178 22.56 18.54 -2.26
CA GLU A 178 21.17 18.95 -1.98
C GLU A 178 20.39 17.87 -1.24
N LEU A 179 20.61 16.59 -1.55
CA LEU A 179 20.05 15.46 -0.80
C LEU A 179 20.59 15.43 0.64
N ASP A 180 21.87 15.70 0.82
CA ASP A 180 22.51 15.77 2.14
C ASP A 180 21.98 16.92 3.00
N ALA A 181 21.56 18.00 2.38
CA ALA A 181 20.94 19.15 3.06
C ALA A 181 19.43 18.98 3.30
N ALA A 182 18.79 17.91 2.83
CA ALA A 182 17.34 17.75 2.82
C ALA A 182 16.67 17.92 4.20
N ASP A 183 17.30 17.41 5.27
CA ASP A 183 16.74 17.51 6.63
C ASP A 183 16.57 18.97 7.10
N THR A 184 17.43 19.89 6.65
CA THR A 184 17.43 21.30 7.05
C THR A 184 16.89 22.26 5.98
N ALA A 185 16.76 21.82 4.74
CA ALA A 185 16.24 22.66 3.66
C ALA A 185 14.77 23.06 3.89
N THR A 186 14.43 24.34 3.62
CA THR A 186 13.05 24.85 3.69
C THR A 186 12.35 24.86 2.34
N THR A 187 13.12 24.97 1.26
CA THR A 187 12.63 25.08 -0.11
C THR A 187 12.40 23.75 -0.80
N THR A 188 12.63 22.63 -0.09
CA THR A 188 12.50 21.28 -0.66
C THR A 188 11.90 20.29 0.34
N TRP A 189 11.36 19.18 -0.20
CA TRP A 189 10.97 17.99 0.52
C TRP A 189 11.36 16.77 -0.33
N LEU A 190 12.61 16.29 -0.21
CA LEU A 190 13.26 15.44 -1.21
C LEU A 190 13.02 13.93 -1.04
N MET A 191 12.51 13.50 0.10
CA MET A 191 12.26 12.09 0.41
C MET A 191 10.89 11.93 1.05
N TYR A 192 10.37 10.70 1.06
CA TYR A 192 9.07 10.39 1.67
C TYR A 192 8.93 11.00 3.09
N ASN A 193 9.98 10.90 3.89
CA ASN A 193 10.04 11.42 5.26
C ASN A 193 10.85 12.73 5.39
N LYS A 194 10.91 13.54 4.36
CA LYS A 194 11.65 14.79 4.20
C LYS A 194 13.14 14.60 3.85
N GLY A 195 13.90 13.91 4.66
CA GLY A 195 15.33 13.65 4.49
C GLY A 195 15.73 12.29 5.04
N TYR A 196 17.02 12.04 5.15
CA TYR A 196 17.57 10.74 5.52
C TYR A 196 17.21 10.28 6.93
N ARG A 197 17.06 11.23 7.86
CA ARG A 197 16.76 10.92 9.29
C ARG A 197 15.31 10.45 9.48
N GLY A 198 14.42 10.85 8.59
CA GLY A 198 13.01 10.46 8.66
C GLY A 198 12.20 11.20 9.72
N GLU A 199 12.72 12.27 10.32
CA GLU A 199 12.07 13.04 11.40
C GLU A 199 10.80 13.77 10.95
N ARG A 200 10.61 14.00 9.65
CA ARG A 200 9.51 14.80 9.05
C ARG A 200 9.47 16.25 9.57
N TYR A 201 10.48 16.69 10.25
CA TYR A 201 10.56 18.02 10.84
C TYR A 201 10.93 19.06 9.79
N SER A 202 10.24 20.22 9.82
CA SER A 202 10.54 21.37 8.97
C SER A 202 10.96 22.59 9.77
N LEU A 203 12.01 23.27 9.32
CA LEU A 203 12.47 24.56 9.89
C LEU A 203 11.54 25.72 9.56
N LEU A 204 10.51 25.54 8.74
CA LEU A 204 9.55 26.57 8.38
C LEU A 204 8.72 26.99 9.61
N LYS A 205 8.49 28.30 9.74
CA LYS A 205 7.79 28.92 10.88
C LYS A 205 6.79 30.00 10.50
N GLN A 206 6.61 30.27 9.20
CA GLN A 206 5.65 31.27 8.75
C GLN A 206 4.23 30.88 9.19
N ILE A 207 3.86 29.61 9.03
CA ILE A 207 2.65 29.05 9.62
C ILE A 207 3.00 28.62 11.06
N ASN A 208 2.25 29.14 12.03
CA ASN A 208 2.52 28.94 13.45
C ASN A 208 1.23 28.93 14.29
N THR A 209 1.35 28.77 15.60
CA THR A 209 0.22 28.67 16.51
C THR A 209 -0.72 29.88 16.53
N GLN A 210 -0.26 31.06 16.09
CA GLN A 210 -1.07 32.30 16.10
C GLN A 210 -1.87 32.51 14.82
N ASN A 211 -1.41 31.93 13.70
CA ASN A 211 -2.00 32.19 12.37
C ASN A 211 -2.51 30.93 11.63
N ALA A 212 -2.30 29.74 12.17
CA ALA A 212 -2.74 28.49 11.52
C ALA A 212 -4.24 28.49 11.17
N SER A 213 -5.09 29.15 11.95
CA SER A 213 -6.52 29.30 11.65
C SER A 213 -6.84 30.10 10.39
N LYS A 214 -5.86 30.82 9.84
CA LYS A 214 -6.00 31.61 8.60
C LYS A 214 -5.64 30.83 7.34
N LEU A 215 -5.18 29.60 7.47
CA LEU A 215 -4.86 28.75 6.30
C LEU A 215 -6.08 28.62 5.38
N ARG A 216 -5.80 28.60 4.08
CA ARG A 216 -6.81 28.37 3.03
C ARG A 216 -6.25 27.43 1.97
N PRO A 217 -7.07 26.58 1.35
CA PRO A 217 -6.68 25.88 0.14
C PRO A 217 -6.43 26.90 -0.96
N THR A 218 -5.29 26.82 -1.63
CA THR A 218 -4.90 27.68 -2.74
C THR A 218 -5.20 27.04 -4.08
N CYS A 219 -5.05 25.72 -4.15
CA CYS A 219 -5.39 24.93 -5.34
C CYS A 219 -5.53 23.44 -4.96
N MET A 220 -6.11 22.68 -5.87
CA MET A 220 -6.18 21.23 -5.81
C MET A 220 -5.95 20.61 -7.18
N PHE A 221 -5.38 19.39 -7.17
CA PHE A 221 -5.17 18.59 -8.37
C PHE A 221 -5.73 17.20 -8.16
N GLN A 222 -6.73 16.82 -8.96
CA GLN A 222 -7.27 15.46 -8.99
C GLN A 222 -6.44 14.61 -9.97
N LEU A 223 -5.92 13.46 -9.47
CA LEU A 223 -5.06 12.59 -10.27
C LEU A 223 -5.87 11.73 -11.25
N GLY A 224 -7.17 11.53 -10.98
CA GLY A 224 -8.09 10.85 -11.90
C GLY A 224 -8.02 9.32 -11.86
N GLU A 225 -7.23 8.73 -10.96
CA GLU A 225 -7.16 7.29 -10.76
C GLU A 225 -7.86 6.88 -9.46
N LEU A 226 -8.56 5.75 -9.51
CA LEU A 226 -9.12 5.10 -8.34
C LEU A 226 -8.11 4.05 -7.81
N GLY A 227 -7.96 4.00 -6.50
CA GLY A 227 -7.07 3.06 -5.84
C GLY A 227 -6.53 3.62 -4.52
N THR A 228 -5.73 2.82 -3.83
CA THR A 228 -5.12 3.23 -2.56
C THR A 228 -4.19 4.42 -2.75
N PHE A 229 -4.48 5.53 -2.08
CA PHE A 229 -3.71 6.77 -2.17
C PHE A 229 -2.93 7.04 -0.90
N SER A 230 -1.76 6.42 -0.81
CA SER A 230 -0.85 6.52 0.34
C SER A 230 0.50 7.17 -0.01
N THR A 231 0.52 7.93 -1.11
CA THR A 231 1.72 8.64 -1.59
C THR A 231 2.26 9.62 -0.55
N GLY A 232 3.57 9.63 -0.34
CA GLY A 232 4.28 10.75 0.29
C GLY A 232 4.81 11.65 -0.82
N PRO A 233 4.18 12.81 -1.08
CA PRO A 233 4.66 13.70 -2.11
C PRO A 233 6.08 14.17 -1.81
N VAL A 234 6.88 14.37 -2.86
CA VAL A 234 8.17 15.05 -2.77
C VAL A 234 8.12 16.35 -3.54
N MET A 235 8.89 17.35 -3.10
CA MET A 235 8.92 18.66 -3.75
C MET A 235 10.35 19.11 -3.97
N TYR A 236 10.66 19.49 -5.21
CA TYR A 236 11.93 20.04 -5.63
C TYR A 236 11.75 21.06 -6.74
N ASP A 237 12.47 22.19 -6.65
CA ASP A 237 12.51 23.28 -7.66
C ASP A 237 11.10 23.76 -8.09
N GLY A 238 10.17 23.88 -7.13
CA GLY A 238 8.79 24.29 -7.39
C GLY A 238 7.92 23.24 -8.06
N ILE A 239 8.40 22.01 -8.24
CA ILE A 239 7.65 20.88 -8.79
C ILE A 239 7.32 19.90 -7.67
N LEU A 240 6.06 19.53 -7.54
CA LEU A 240 5.58 18.50 -6.61
C LEU A 240 5.31 17.20 -7.38
N TYR A 241 5.91 16.11 -6.90
CA TYR A 241 5.75 14.78 -7.47
C TYR A 241 4.88 13.94 -6.55
N ALA A 242 3.85 13.30 -7.12
CA ALA A 242 2.96 12.39 -6.43
C ALA A 242 2.74 11.13 -7.25
N THR A 243 2.34 10.04 -6.61
CA THR A 243 2.12 8.75 -7.27
C THR A 243 0.75 8.18 -6.94
N THR A 244 0.15 7.50 -7.91
CA THR A 244 -0.85 6.44 -7.70
C THR A 244 -0.17 5.09 -7.91
N HIS A 245 -0.91 3.99 -7.90
CA HIS A 245 -0.29 2.68 -8.16
C HIS A 245 0.34 2.60 -9.55
N LEU A 246 -0.28 3.15 -10.60
CA LEU A 246 0.26 3.17 -11.97
C LEU A 246 0.85 4.53 -12.36
N GLY A 247 0.30 5.64 -11.88
CA GLY A 247 0.64 6.98 -12.32
C GLY A 247 1.77 7.63 -11.54
N THR A 248 2.58 8.43 -12.23
CA THR A 248 3.51 9.42 -11.67
C THR A 248 3.14 10.78 -12.21
N TYR A 249 2.97 11.74 -11.32
CA TYR A 249 2.47 13.07 -11.63
C TYR A 249 3.46 14.13 -11.16
N ALA A 250 3.79 15.10 -12.04
CA ALA A 250 4.50 16.30 -11.69
C ALA A 250 3.58 17.51 -11.88
N ILE A 251 3.41 18.29 -10.82
CA ILE A 251 2.57 19.47 -10.82
C ILE A 251 3.34 20.67 -10.27
N ASP A 252 2.95 21.86 -10.68
CA ASP A 252 3.46 23.10 -10.09
C ASP A 252 3.03 23.18 -8.62
N ALA A 253 3.99 23.32 -7.73
CA ALA A 253 3.80 23.24 -6.28
C ALA A 253 3.06 24.43 -5.67
N THR A 254 2.65 25.42 -6.47
CA THR A 254 1.91 26.63 -6.02
C THR A 254 0.55 26.79 -6.68
N THR A 255 0.41 26.33 -7.90
CA THR A 255 -0.80 26.52 -8.74
C THR A 255 -1.52 25.21 -9.04
N CYS A 256 -0.97 24.05 -8.68
CA CYS A 256 -1.48 22.71 -8.99
C CYS A 256 -1.58 22.42 -10.52
N LYS A 257 -0.99 23.25 -11.39
CA LYS A 257 -1.00 22.97 -12.82
C LYS A 257 -0.14 21.75 -13.12
N ARG A 258 -0.70 20.83 -13.91
CA ARG A 258 0.04 19.66 -14.39
C ARG A 258 1.21 20.08 -15.27
N ILE A 259 2.40 19.56 -14.98
CA ILE A 259 3.59 19.71 -15.80
C ILE A 259 3.70 18.51 -16.74
N TRP A 260 3.72 17.29 -16.17
CA TRP A 260 3.67 16.04 -16.91
C TRP A 260 2.98 14.94 -16.10
N THR A 261 2.60 13.88 -16.79
CA THR A 261 2.09 12.63 -16.21
C THR A 261 2.69 11.47 -16.99
N GLN A 262 3.14 10.44 -16.29
CA GLN A 262 3.57 9.18 -16.87
C GLN A 262 2.75 8.06 -16.21
N HIS A 263 2.31 7.10 -17.02
CA HIS A 263 1.62 5.90 -16.56
C HIS A 263 2.45 4.67 -16.89
N HIS A 264 2.73 3.85 -15.87
CA HIS A 264 3.32 2.54 -16.05
C HIS A 264 2.26 1.58 -16.63
N VAL A 265 2.67 0.81 -17.63
CA VAL A 265 1.83 -0.26 -18.20
C VAL A 265 2.22 -1.56 -17.50
N ALA A 266 1.37 -2.01 -16.58
CA ALA A 266 1.65 -3.22 -15.82
C ALA A 266 1.81 -4.44 -16.74
N GLN A 267 2.89 -5.19 -16.54
CA GLN A 267 3.22 -6.41 -17.28
C GLN A 267 2.64 -7.67 -16.61
N GLY A 268 2.17 -7.54 -15.39
CA GLY A 268 1.58 -8.61 -14.61
C GLY A 268 0.53 -8.12 -13.61
N PRO A 269 -0.11 -9.03 -12.84
CA PRO A 269 -1.04 -8.63 -11.80
C PRO A 269 -0.34 -7.85 -10.69
N GLU A 270 -0.98 -6.79 -10.23
CA GLU A 270 -0.58 -6.08 -9.03
C GLU A 270 -1.20 -6.76 -7.80
N MET A 271 -0.37 -7.22 -6.86
CA MET A 271 -0.86 -7.87 -5.64
C MET A 271 -1.56 -6.87 -4.71
N ASN A 272 -1.12 -5.62 -4.74
CA ASN A 272 -1.69 -4.55 -3.93
C ASN A 272 -1.58 -3.22 -4.71
N ALA A 273 -2.70 -2.66 -5.15
CA ALA A 273 -2.73 -1.44 -5.96
C ALA A 273 -2.36 -0.19 -5.12
N THR A 274 -1.11 -0.11 -4.69
CA THR A 274 -0.59 1.00 -3.88
C THR A 274 0.84 1.37 -4.28
N ASN A 275 1.18 2.65 -4.12
CA ASN A 275 2.55 3.15 -4.22
C ASN A 275 2.77 4.24 -3.17
N LYS A 276 3.89 4.17 -2.46
CA LYS A 276 4.19 5.12 -1.38
C LYS A 276 4.85 6.42 -1.86
N GLY A 277 5.41 6.46 -3.06
CA GLY A 277 6.06 7.66 -3.57
C GLY A 277 7.32 7.37 -4.36
N VAL A 278 8.07 8.43 -4.63
CA VAL A 278 9.29 8.41 -5.44
C VAL A 278 10.50 8.85 -4.63
N ALA A 279 11.70 8.53 -5.14
CA ALA A 279 12.93 9.26 -4.85
C ALA A 279 13.26 10.18 -6.01
N ILE A 280 13.92 11.31 -5.72
CA ILE A 280 14.43 12.22 -6.74
C ILE A 280 15.93 12.45 -6.54
N ALA A 281 16.74 12.18 -7.57
CA ALA A 281 18.19 12.34 -7.52
C ALA A 281 18.79 12.43 -8.93
N GLY A 282 19.81 13.25 -9.14
CA GLY A 282 20.56 13.30 -10.40
C GLY A 282 19.70 13.50 -11.65
N GLY A 283 18.64 14.30 -11.54
CA GLY A 283 17.68 14.54 -12.62
C GLY A 283 16.66 13.46 -12.89
N ARG A 284 16.59 12.44 -12.00
CA ARG A 284 15.72 11.27 -12.15
C ARG A 284 14.67 11.24 -11.05
N VAL A 285 13.46 10.86 -11.43
CA VAL A 285 12.39 10.41 -10.53
C VAL A 285 12.37 8.89 -10.57
N ILE A 286 12.71 8.25 -9.45
CA ILE A 286 12.86 6.79 -9.34
C ILE A 286 11.72 6.22 -8.52
N ARG A 287 11.04 5.21 -9.03
CA ARG A 287 9.97 4.50 -8.31
C ARG A 287 9.92 3.01 -8.65
N GLY A 288 9.31 2.26 -7.74
CA GLY A 288 8.91 0.88 -7.99
C GLY A 288 7.47 0.77 -8.47
N SER A 289 7.10 -0.43 -8.96
CA SER A 289 5.73 -0.82 -9.29
C SER A 289 5.35 -2.14 -8.62
N GLN A 290 4.06 -2.38 -8.47
CA GLN A 290 3.54 -3.60 -7.81
C GLN A 290 3.65 -4.86 -8.67
N ASP A 291 3.94 -4.71 -9.95
CA ASP A 291 4.29 -5.81 -10.86
C ASP A 291 5.82 -6.01 -10.99
N GLY A 292 6.58 -5.48 -10.01
CA GLY A 292 7.99 -5.84 -9.80
C GLY A 292 9.01 -5.09 -10.64
N PHE A 293 8.69 -3.89 -11.16
CA PHE A 293 9.64 -3.05 -11.87
C PHE A 293 10.19 -1.92 -11.00
N LEU A 294 11.42 -1.56 -11.27
CA LEU A 294 12.04 -0.31 -10.84
C LEU A 294 12.37 0.51 -12.09
N TYR A 295 11.97 1.76 -12.13
CA TYR A 295 12.23 2.62 -13.28
C TYR A 295 12.54 4.06 -12.90
N ALA A 296 13.22 4.75 -13.79
CA ALA A 296 13.55 6.16 -13.66
C ALA A 296 12.95 6.96 -14.80
N LEU A 297 12.38 8.10 -14.44
CA LEU A 297 11.84 9.11 -15.35
C LEU A 297 12.70 10.37 -15.29
N ASP A 298 12.80 11.11 -16.39
CA ASP A 298 13.36 12.45 -16.38
C ASP A 298 12.51 13.36 -15.49
N ALA A 299 13.12 14.03 -14.53
CA ALA A 299 12.42 14.85 -13.56
C ALA A 299 11.66 16.05 -14.17
N LYS A 300 12.11 16.58 -15.32
CA LYS A 300 11.48 17.71 -15.98
C LYS A 300 10.43 17.33 -17.02
N THR A 301 10.65 16.22 -17.74
CA THR A 301 9.80 15.84 -18.88
C THR A 301 8.88 14.65 -18.60
N GLY A 302 9.21 13.80 -17.62
CA GLY A 302 8.51 12.55 -17.32
C GLY A 302 8.84 11.41 -18.30
N GLU A 303 9.77 11.60 -19.24
CA GLU A 303 10.21 10.57 -20.16
C GLU A 303 10.93 9.45 -19.41
N GLN A 304 10.69 8.21 -19.80
CA GLN A 304 11.33 7.04 -19.20
C GLN A 304 12.80 6.97 -19.63
N LEU A 305 13.70 6.96 -18.63
CA LEU A 305 15.15 6.89 -18.85
C LEU A 305 15.65 5.47 -18.85
N TRP A 306 15.11 4.63 -17.95
CA TRP A 306 15.36 3.19 -17.88
C TRP A 306 14.27 2.50 -17.05
N GLU A 307 14.12 1.19 -17.26
CA GLU A 307 13.21 0.32 -16.52
C GLU A 307 13.85 -1.07 -16.36
N ARG A 308 13.79 -1.61 -15.14
CA ARG A 308 14.30 -2.95 -14.86
C ARG A 308 13.31 -3.77 -14.07
N GLN A 309 13.21 -5.04 -14.42
CA GLN A 309 12.52 -6.01 -13.60
C GLN A 309 13.38 -6.38 -12.40
N VAL A 310 12.88 -6.14 -11.19
CA VAL A 310 13.62 -6.36 -9.93
C VAL A 310 12.92 -7.33 -9.00
N ALA A 311 11.68 -7.71 -9.33
CA ALA A 311 10.85 -8.61 -8.54
C ALA A 311 10.01 -9.53 -9.45
N ASP A 312 9.66 -10.70 -8.94
CA ASP A 312 8.85 -11.69 -9.65
C ASP A 312 7.38 -11.57 -9.24
N TRP A 313 6.61 -10.81 -10.01
CA TRP A 313 5.17 -10.68 -9.78
C TRP A 313 4.41 -12.02 -9.88
N SER A 314 4.95 -13.02 -10.60
CA SER A 314 4.30 -14.32 -10.77
C SER A 314 4.23 -15.14 -9.48
N VAL A 315 5.02 -14.76 -8.47
CA VAL A 315 4.99 -15.36 -7.12
C VAL A 315 4.47 -14.40 -6.05
N GLY A 316 4.01 -13.20 -6.43
CA GLY A 316 3.44 -12.22 -5.51
C GLY A 316 4.43 -11.17 -5.02
N GLU A 317 5.60 -11.04 -5.64
CA GLU A 317 6.56 -9.98 -5.34
C GLU A 317 6.19 -8.66 -6.05
N GLY A 318 6.37 -7.54 -5.37
CA GLY A 318 6.20 -6.20 -5.93
C GLY A 318 7.12 -5.19 -5.27
N VAL A 319 7.11 -3.94 -5.74
CA VAL A 319 7.88 -2.83 -5.18
C VAL A 319 6.97 -1.63 -4.96
N GLY A 320 6.47 -1.45 -3.73
CA GLY A 320 5.54 -0.38 -3.39
C GLY A 320 6.12 0.71 -2.48
N ALA A 321 7.26 0.45 -1.82
CA ALA A 321 7.93 1.41 -0.96
C ALA A 321 8.48 2.60 -1.75
N ALA A 322 8.48 3.80 -1.14
CA ALA A 322 9.23 4.92 -1.68
C ALA A 322 10.73 4.66 -1.51
N PRO A 323 11.53 4.65 -2.59
CA PRO A 323 12.98 4.50 -2.50
C PRO A 323 13.63 5.66 -1.74
N ILE A 324 14.85 5.45 -1.25
CA ILE A 324 15.76 6.56 -0.91
C ILE A 324 17.02 6.42 -1.76
N VAL A 325 17.69 7.55 -2.03
CA VAL A 325 18.92 7.58 -2.83
C VAL A 325 20.05 8.20 -2.02
N TRP A 326 21.21 7.55 -2.03
CA TRP A 326 22.43 8.06 -1.41
C TRP A 326 23.66 7.60 -2.20
N ASN A 327 24.55 8.54 -2.54
CA ASN A 327 25.76 8.29 -3.31
C ASN A 327 25.50 7.49 -4.60
N ASP A 328 24.54 7.97 -5.40
CA ASP A 328 24.11 7.37 -6.67
C ASP A 328 23.59 5.93 -6.57
N ILE A 329 23.20 5.51 -5.38
CA ILE A 329 22.55 4.21 -5.09
C ILE A 329 21.12 4.43 -4.62
N ALA A 330 20.17 3.78 -5.27
CA ALA A 330 18.77 3.70 -4.87
C ALA A 330 18.52 2.43 -4.04
N TYR A 331 17.96 2.58 -2.86
CA TYR A 331 17.63 1.49 -1.94
C TYR A 331 16.17 1.14 -2.05
N VAL A 332 15.87 -0.13 -2.29
CA VAL A 332 14.54 -0.66 -2.60
C VAL A 332 14.36 -2.04 -1.98
N ALA A 333 13.19 -2.35 -1.46
CA ALA A 333 12.87 -3.69 -0.97
C ALA A 333 11.56 -4.24 -1.55
N MET A 334 11.37 -5.56 -1.37
CA MET A 334 10.17 -6.26 -1.80
C MET A 334 8.96 -5.91 -0.93
N ALA A 335 7.82 -5.78 -1.57
CA ALA A 335 6.49 -5.91 -0.98
C ALA A 335 5.91 -7.30 -1.29
N GLY A 336 4.89 -7.74 -0.55
CA GLY A 336 4.21 -9.01 -0.76
C GLY A 336 4.40 -10.04 0.36
N GLY A 337 4.70 -9.60 1.60
CA GLY A 337 4.87 -10.50 2.76
C GLY A 337 3.73 -11.49 2.92
N ASP A 338 2.49 -11.00 2.85
CA ASP A 338 1.26 -11.78 3.00
C ASP A 338 1.02 -12.83 1.90
N TRP A 339 1.80 -12.80 0.83
CA TRP A 339 1.78 -13.82 -0.24
C TRP A 339 2.88 -14.87 -0.07
N GLY A 340 3.60 -14.84 1.05
CA GLY A 340 4.67 -15.80 1.33
C GLY A 340 5.82 -15.67 0.34
N ILE A 341 6.26 -14.45 0.07
CA ILE A 341 7.46 -14.17 -0.71
C ILE A 341 8.72 -14.44 0.13
N LYS A 342 9.87 -14.32 -0.48
CA LYS A 342 11.16 -14.32 0.19
C LYS A 342 11.74 -12.91 0.19
N GLY A 343 11.41 -12.14 1.24
CA GLY A 343 11.74 -10.72 1.34
C GLY A 343 13.23 -10.44 1.23
N ARG A 344 13.59 -9.36 0.54
CA ARG A 344 14.98 -8.92 0.40
C ARG A 344 15.07 -7.40 0.27
N MET A 345 16.18 -6.85 0.76
CA MET A 345 16.60 -5.47 0.53
C MET A 345 17.61 -5.43 -0.58
N MET A 346 17.49 -4.46 -1.49
CA MET A 346 18.34 -4.35 -2.68
C MET A 346 18.83 -2.92 -2.87
N ALA A 347 19.98 -2.78 -3.49
CA ALA A 347 20.57 -1.51 -3.88
C ALA A 347 20.83 -1.50 -5.39
N PHE A 348 20.44 -0.43 -6.06
CA PHE A 348 20.57 -0.27 -7.51
C PHE A 348 21.29 1.02 -7.84
N LYS A 349 22.11 1.01 -8.90
CA LYS A 349 22.73 2.24 -9.41
C LYS A 349 21.65 3.16 -10.00
N VAL A 350 21.69 4.42 -9.64
CA VAL A 350 20.74 5.44 -10.13
C VAL A 350 20.89 5.66 -11.65
N GLU A 351 22.10 5.50 -12.17
CA GLU A 351 22.43 5.75 -13.55
C GLU A 351 21.64 4.87 -14.53
N ASP A 352 21.61 3.54 -14.25
CA ASP A 352 21.11 2.54 -15.20
C ASP A 352 20.22 1.46 -14.55
N GLY A 353 19.94 1.56 -13.26
CA GLY A 353 19.17 0.57 -12.51
C GLY A 353 19.86 -0.78 -12.31
N SER A 354 21.17 -0.90 -12.58
CA SER A 354 21.88 -2.15 -12.34
C SER A 354 22.02 -2.45 -10.85
N LEU A 355 21.91 -3.74 -10.49
CA LEU A 355 21.99 -4.22 -9.11
C LEU A 355 23.41 -4.02 -8.55
N ALA A 356 23.53 -3.39 -7.38
CA ALA A 356 24.79 -3.22 -6.66
C ALA A 356 24.97 -4.30 -5.59
N TRP A 357 23.96 -4.53 -4.75
CA TRP A 357 23.96 -5.59 -3.75
C TRP A 357 22.53 -6.00 -3.35
N THR A 358 22.41 -7.17 -2.70
CA THR A 358 21.19 -7.70 -2.11
C THR A 358 21.48 -8.20 -0.69
N PHE A 359 20.54 -8.02 0.22
CA PHE A 359 20.48 -8.64 1.54
C PHE A 359 19.15 -9.38 1.69
N ASP A 360 19.19 -10.69 1.97
CA ASP A 360 18.01 -11.51 2.17
C ASP A 360 17.42 -11.27 3.58
N LEU A 361 16.20 -10.71 3.65
CA LEU A 361 15.49 -10.46 4.91
C LEU A 361 14.86 -11.75 5.47
N ILE A 362 14.64 -12.74 4.60
CA ILE A 362 14.44 -14.14 4.99
C ILE A 362 15.73 -14.86 4.67
N PRO A 363 16.46 -15.35 5.69
CA PRO A 363 17.80 -15.88 5.49
C PRO A 363 17.82 -17.14 4.64
N ARG A 364 18.96 -17.43 4.04
CA ARG A 364 19.23 -18.74 3.44
C ARG A 364 19.86 -19.67 4.47
N PRO A 365 19.78 -20.98 4.27
CA PRO A 365 20.53 -21.91 5.13
C PRO A 365 22.02 -21.52 5.24
N GLY A 366 22.48 -21.31 6.48
CA GLY A 366 23.84 -20.87 6.79
C GLY A 366 24.03 -19.36 6.95
N ASP A 367 23.07 -18.53 6.56
CA ASP A 367 23.13 -17.08 6.78
C ASP A 367 22.83 -16.70 8.26
N PRO A 368 23.24 -15.52 8.71
CA PRO A 368 22.81 -14.99 10.00
C PRO A 368 21.29 -15.00 10.12
N GLY A 369 20.77 -15.52 11.24
CA GLY A 369 19.33 -15.62 11.51
C GLY A 369 18.69 -16.93 11.04
N ALA A 370 19.31 -17.74 10.17
CA ALA A 370 18.72 -18.99 9.68
C ALA A 370 18.42 -19.99 10.81
N THR A 371 19.23 -20.04 11.85
CA THR A 371 19.03 -20.92 13.01
C THR A 371 17.83 -20.54 13.90
N THR A 372 17.18 -19.44 13.60
CA THR A 372 15.95 -19.01 14.29
C THR A 372 14.67 -19.51 13.61
N TRP A 373 14.81 -20.27 12.54
CA TRP A 373 13.75 -20.98 11.82
C TRP A 373 13.89 -22.47 12.10
N ASP A 374 13.20 -22.96 13.15
CA ASP A 374 13.32 -24.37 13.57
C ASP A 374 12.79 -25.35 12.51
N ASN A 375 11.93 -24.87 11.59
CA ASN A 375 11.57 -25.55 10.35
C ASN A 375 12.20 -24.81 9.16
N PRO A 376 13.36 -25.25 8.62
CA PRO A 376 14.03 -24.58 7.52
C PRO A 376 13.21 -24.46 6.23
N GLU A 377 12.28 -25.40 5.96
CA GLU A 377 11.42 -25.36 4.79
C GLU A 377 10.46 -24.13 4.81
N SER A 378 10.09 -23.66 6.00
CA SER A 378 9.25 -22.46 6.13
C SER A 378 9.90 -21.18 5.63
N MET A 379 11.24 -21.13 5.50
CA MET A 379 11.94 -19.99 4.91
C MET A 379 11.65 -19.80 3.41
N GLU A 380 11.21 -20.84 2.70
CA GLU A 380 10.90 -20.71 1.27
C GLU A 380 9.72 -19.75 1.01
N HIS A 381 8.82 -19.64 1.97
CA HIS A 381 7.65 -18.76 1.94
C HIS A 381 7.58 -17.90 3.21
N GLY A 382 8.75 -17.47 3.69
CA GLY A 382 8.93 -16.87 5.01
C GLY A 382 8.39 -15.43 5.15
N GLY A 383 7.92 -14.76 4.10
CA GLY A 383 7.41 -13.39 4.14
C GLY A 383 8.54 -12.36 4.21
N GLY A 384 8.58 -11.54 5.27
CA GLY A 384 9.67 -10.61 5.53
C GLY A 384 9.80 -9.45 4.54
N ALA A 385 8.67 -8.94 4.04
CA ALA A 385 8.65 -7.78 3.15
C ALA A 385 9.10 -6.49 3.87
N ALA A 386 9.73 -5.55 3.15
CA ALA A 386 10.02 -4.21 3.65
C ALA A 386 9.29 -3.18 2.76
N TRP A 387 7.97 -3.12 2.92
CA TRP A 387 7.02 -2.42 2.05
C TRP A 387 6.83 -0.93 2.39
N VAL A 388 7.54 -0.42 3.38
CA VAL A 388 7.59 0.99 3.76
C VAL A 388 8.99 1.56 3.53
N THR A 389 9.13 2.89 3.58
CA THR A 389 10.43 3.55 3.34
C THR A 389 11.43 3.36 4.48
N TYR A 390 12.66 3.79 4.28
CA TYR A 390 13.84 3.54 5.09
C TYR A 390 14.36 4.84 5.71
N ALA A 391 15.29 4.72 6.68
CA ALA A 391 16.11 5.83 7.15
C ALA A 391 17.60 5.51 6.96
N LEU A 392 18.43 6.53 6.82
CA LEU A 392 19.85 6.38 6.57
C LEU A 392 20.66 7.33 7.46
N ASP A 393 21.54 6.77 8.27
CA ASP A 393 22.59 7.53 8.96
C ASP A 393 23.78 7.73 8.00
N ARG A 394 23.92 8.92 7.46
CA ARG A 394 24.99 9.26 6.49
C ARG A 394 26.37 9.24 7.12
N ASP A 395 26.47 9.57 8.41
CA ASP A 395 27.76 9.66 9.11
C ASP A 395 28.41 8.27 9.24
N THR A 396 27.58 7.27 9.51
CA THR A 396 28.03 5.88 9.68
C THR A 396 27.80 5.01 8.45
N GLY A 397 27.04 5.49 7.46
CA GLY A 397 26.57 4.73 6.31
C GLY A 397 25.64 3.58 6.73
N THR A 398 24.79 3.78 7.72
CA THR A 398 23.86 2.74 8.20
C THR A 398 22.46 2.95 7.66
N LEU A 399 21.95 1.96 6.94
CA LEU A 399 20.58 1.90 6.43
C LEU A 399 19.72 1.12 7.41
N PHE A 400 18.62 1.74 7.88
CA PHE A 400 17.64 1.11 8.78
C PHE A 400 16.43 0.66 7.97
N VAL A 401 16.21 -0.66 7.96
CA VAL A 401 15.18 -1.33 7.17
C VAL A 401 14.13 -1.93 8.10
N PRO A 402 12.89 -1.44 8.07
CA PRO A 402 11.78 -2.07 8.80
C PRO A 402 11.30 -3.29 8.01
N VAL A 403 11.16 -4.42 8.69
CA VAL A 403 10.79 -5.71 8.10
C VAL A 403 9.42 -6.13 8.61
N GLY A 404 8.58 -6.58 7.71
CA GLY A 404 7.22 -6.99 7.96
C GLY A 404 7.07 -8.43 8.46
N ASN A 405 5.83 -8.89 8.39
CA ASN A 405 5.34 -10.15 8.92
C ASN A 405 6.04 -11.39 8.33
N PRO A 406 6.13 -12.48 9.12
CA PRO A 406 6.49 -13.80 8.58
C PRO A 406 5.30 -14.45 7.86
N GLY A 407 5.55 -15.34 6.91
CA GLY A 407 4.54 -16.15 6.22
C GLY A 407 4.50 -17.62 6.72
N PRO A 408 3.31 -18.22 6.92
CA PRO A 408 1.97 -17.62 6.88
C PRO A 408 1.72 -16.71 8.09
N ASP A 409 1.01 -15.60 7.88
CA ASP A 409 0.90 -14.51 8.87
C ASP A 409 0.34 -14.97 10.22
N TYR A 410 -0.77 -15.72 10.19
CA TYR A 410 -1.57 -16.06 11.37
C TYR A 410 -1.44 -17.54 11.80
N ASN A 411 -0.42 -18.25 11.34
CA ASN A 411 -0.17 -19.62 11.74
C ASN A 411 1.32 -19.87 12.04
N ASN A 412 1.74 -19.46 13.23
CA ASN A 412 3.13 -19.58 13.66
C ASN A 412 3.59 -21.03 13.91
N LYS A 413 2.64 -22.00 14.05
CA LYS A 413 2.96 -23.43 14.21
C LYS A 413 3.64 -24.01 12.97
N MET A 414 3.42 -23.43 11.79
CA MET A 414 4.08 -23.85 10.55
C MET A 414 5.52 -23.37 10.44
N ARG A 415 5.90 -22.36 11.23
CA ARG A 415 7.22 -21.73 11.24
C ARG A 415 7.74 -21.53 12.67
N PRO A 416 7.96 -22.60 13.42
CA PRO A 416 8.47 -22.50 14.80
C PRO A 416 9.83 -21.78 14.84
N GLY A 417 10.17 -21.20 15.99
CA GLY A 417 11.36 -20.39 16.18
C GLY A 417 11.08 -18.89 16.10
N ALA A 418 12.08 -18.04 16.31
CA ALA A 418 11.92 -16.58 16.35
C ALA A 418 11.67 -15.93 14.98
N ASN A 419 12.02 -16.59 13.86
CA ASN A 419 11.81 -16.19 12.47
C ASN A 419 12.51 -14.87 12.10
N LEU A 420 13.81 -14.74 12.39
CA LEU A 420 14.57 -13.56 11.96
C LEU A 420 14.65 -13.52 10.40
N PHE A 421 14.55 -12.33 9.79
CA PHE A 421 14.50 -10.98 10.39
C PHE A 421 13.09 -10.37 10.35
N THR A 422 12.03 -11.18 10.41
CA THR A 422 10.66 -10.66 10.39
C THR A 422 10.35 -9.83 11.63
N ILE A 423 9.42 -8.89 11.52
CA ILE A 423 9.00 -7.94 12.57
C ILE A 423 10.21 -7.27 13.25
N SER A 424 11.15 -6.78 12.45
CA SER A 424 12.41 -6.24 12.95
C SER A 424 12.75 -4.89 12.31
N THR A 425 13.58 -4.12 12.99
CA THR A 425 14.41 -3.09 12.38
C THR A 425 15.79 -3.69 12.15
N VAL A 426 16.21 -3.77 10.90
CA VAL A 426 17.52 -4.31 10.48
C VAL A 426 18.43 -3.16 10.08
N ALA A 427 19.62 -3.09 10.65
CA ALA A 427 20.65 -2.11 10.31
C ALA A 427 21.69 -2.73 9.39
N LEU A 428 21.81 -2.18 8.18
CA LEU A 428 22.74 -2.63 7.15
C LEU A 428 23.80 -1.56 6.87
N ASP A 429 24.99 -1.98 6.50
CA ASP A 429 25.93 -1.07 5.84
C ASP A 429 25.38 -0.73 4.43
N ALA A 430 25.06 0.53 4.21
CA ALA A 430 24.42 0.99 2.98
C ALA A 430 25.30 0.79 1.72
N ARG A 431 26.62 0.75 1.85
CA ARG A 431 27.55 0.59 0.73
C ARG A 431 27.67 -0.86 0.29
N THR A 432 27.52 -1.81 1.21
CA THR A 432 27.83 -3.22 0.98
C THR A 432 26.69 -4.19 1.21
N GLY A 433 25.59 -3.73 1.83
CA GLY A 433 24.48 -4.59 2.25
C GLY A 433 24.79 -5.47 3.47
N LYS A 434 25.95 -5.35 4.10
CA LYS A 434 26.33 -6.20 5.24
C LYS A 434 25.51 -5.84 6.48
N LEU A 435 25.06 -6.87 7.21
CA LEU A 435 24.36 -6.73 8.48
C LEU A 435 25.29 -6.12 9.53
N LYS A 436 24.78 -5.08 10.23
CA LYS A 436 25.43 -4.47 11.40
C LYS A 436 24.81 -4.96 12.69
N TRP A 437 23.50 -4.78 12.82
CA TRP A 437 22.69 -5.24 13.94
C TRP A 437 21.22 -5.35 13.54
N TRP A 438 20.39 -5.95 14.41
CA TRP A 438 18.93 -5.96 14.29
C TRP A 438 18.29 -5.83 15.67
N TYR A 439 17.07 -5.33 15.66
CA TYR A 439 16.17 -5.36 16.80
C TYR A 439 14.83 -5.95 16.35
N GLN A 440 14.47 -7.10 16.91
CA GLN A 440 13.19 -7.74 16.64
C GLN A 440 12.14 -7.23 17.63
N LEU A 441 11.07 -6.59 17.13
CA LEU A 441 9.99 -6.03 17.93
C LEU A 441 9.20 -7.18 18.59
N ARG A 442 8.92 -8.21 17.80
CA ARG A 442 8.16 -9.38 18.21
C ARG A 442 8.67 -10.65 17.53
N PRO A 443 9.23 -11.62 18.29
CA PRO A 443 9.59 -12.92 17.76
C PRO A 443 8.34 -13.79 17.53
N ASN A 444 8.36 -14.64 16.50
CA ASN A 444 7.32 -15.62 16.16
C ASN A 444 5.89 -15.05 16.11
N ASP A 445 5.74 -13.87 15.48
CA ASP A 445 4.45 -13.18 15.40
C ASP A 445 3.40 -14.02 14.67
N GLU A 446 2.14 -13.93 15.10
CA GLU A 446 0.97 -14.57 14.46
C GLU A 446 -0.21 -13.59 14.27
N HIS A 447 0.08 -12.28 14.15
CA HIS A 447 -0.93 -11.23 14.13
C HIS A 447 -0.78 -10.23 12.97
N ASP A 448 0.16 -10.43 12.05
CA ASP A 448 0.50 -9.47 10.98
C ASP A 448 0.93 -8.10 11.56
N TRP A 449 1.79 -8.11 12.58
CA TRP A 449 2.22 -6.88 13.25
C TRP A 449 3.54 -6.32 12.73
N ASP A 450 3.58 -6.02 11.45
CA ASP A 450 4.73 -5.43 10.76
C ASP A 450 5.45 -4.35 11.55
N ALA A 451 6.77 -4.33 11.50
CA ALA A 451 7.53 -3.14 11.80
C ALA A 451 7.27 -2.07 10.72
N THR A 452 7.06 -0.83 11.13
CA THR A 452 6.88 0.28 10.19
C THR A 452 8.09 1.21 10.22
N VAL A 453 8.01 2.36 9.55
CA VAL A 453 9.13 3.25 9.29
C VAL A 453 10.05 3.44 10.50
N ALA A 454 11.33 3.17 10.32
CA ALA A 454 12.37 3.58 11.24
C ALA A 454 12.68 5.08 11.08
N MET A 455 12.84 5.79 12.18
CA MET A 455 13.14 7.22 12.21
C MET A 455 14.28 7.47 13.20
N MET A 456 15.30 8.23 12.79
CA MET A 456 16.44 8.59 13.63
C MET A 456 16.22 9.94 14.30
N PHE A 457 16.62 10.06 15.56
CA PHE A 457 16.63 11.32 16.26
C PHE A 457 17.73 11.36 17.34
N ASP A 458 18.04 12.55 17.81
CA ASP A 458 19.01 12.76 18.87
C ASP A 458 18.33 13.52 20.04
N ALA A 459 18.49 13.02 21.24
CA ALA A 459 17.93 13.64 22.46
C ALA A 459 18.84 13.40 23.66
N GLY A 460 19.08 14.45 24.45
CA GLY A 460 19.89 14.33 25.65
C GLY A 460 21.34 13.87 25.42
N GLY A 461 21.92 14.18 24.26
CA GLY A 461 23.28 13.77 23.89
C GLY A 461 23.40 12.30 23.43
N ARG A 462 22.31 11.58 23.29
CA ARG A 462 22.25 10.18 22.82
C ARG A 462 21.58 10.11 21.45
N LYS A 463 21.94 9.06 20.70
CA LYS A 463 21.43 8.77 19.34
C LYS A 463 20.45 7.61 19.39
N PHE A 464 19.29 7.76 18.74
CA PHE A 464 18.21 6.78 18.79
C PHE A 464 17.66 6.45 17.41
N VAL A 465 17.05 5.27 17.30
CA VAL A 465 16.10 4.90 16.26
C VAL A 465 14.75 4.63 16.93
N ALA A 466 13.70 5.28 16.44
CA ALA A 466 12.33 5.00 16.84
C ALA A 466 11.64 4.23 15.71
N THR A 467 10.92 3.18 16.05
CA THR A 467 10.05 2.42 15.16
C THR A 467 8.77 2.08 15.90
N ALA A 468 7.68 1.95 15.18
CA ALA A 468 6.43 1.48 15.72
C ALA A 468 5.82 0.48 14.73
N GLY A 469 5.06 -0.50 15.22
CA GLY A 469 4.49 -1.54 14.39
C GLY A 469 2.97 -1.52 14.38
N LYS A 470 2.38 -2.37 13.56
CA LYS A 470 0.95 -2.64 13.60
C LYS A 470 0.50 -3.17 14.97
N GLU A 471 1.41 -3.68 15.79
CA GLU A 471 1.14 -4.04 17.20
C GLU A 471 0.71 -2.85 18.08
N GLY A 472 0.90 -1.61 17.61
CA GLY A 472 0.51 -0.40 18.32
C GLY A 472 1.47 0.04 19.42
N ILE A 473 2.71 -0.42 19.41
CA ILE A 473 3.75 -0.08 20.37
C ILE A 473 4.87 0.71 19.70
N LEU A 474 5.28 1.82 20.32
CA LEU A 474 6.48 2.56 19.96
C LEU A 474 7.69 1.91 20.64
N HIS A 475 8.71 1.55 19.86
CA HIS A 475 10.01 1.08 20.34
C HIS A 475 11.07 2.13 20.05
N VAL A 476 11.88 2.44 21.03
CA VAL A 476 13.04 3.30 20.88
C VAL A 476 14.28 2.50 21.26
N VAL A 477 15.20 2.40 20.32
CA VAL A 477 16.45 1.66 20.49
C VAL A 477 17.66 2.60 20.35
N ASP A 478 18.77 2.20 20.90
CA ASP A 478 20.06 2.86 20.69
C ASP A 478 20.47 2.69 19.23
N ARG A 479 20.93 3.77 18.57
CA ARG A 479 21.25 3.77 17.13
C ARG A 479 22.49 2.96 16.80
N ASP A 480 23.43 2.86 17.73
CA ASP A 480 24.72 2.25 17.44
C ASP A 480 24.68 0.72 17.52
N ASP A 481 23.86 0.16 18.43
CA ASP A 481 23.85 -1.29 18.70
C ASP A 481 22.45 -1.94 18.72
N GLY A 482 21.39 -1.17 18.50
CA GLY A 482 20.01 -1.68 18.46
C GLY A 482 19.42 -2.09 19.80
N LYS A 483 20.08 -1.81 20.93
CA LYS A 483 19.54 -2.13 22.26
C LYS A 483 18.30 -1.34 22.60
N LEU A 484 17.28 -2.03 23.11
CA LEU A 484 16.04 -1.40 23.57
C LEU A 484 16.31 -0.39 24.68
N VAL A 485 15.81 0.83 24.51
CA VAL A 485 15.84 1.90 25.51
C VAL A 485 14.52 1.96 26.25
N PHE A 486 13.42 2.04 25.53
CA PHE A 486 12.07 1.90 26.07
C PHE A 486 11.07 1.49 24.99
N LYS A 487 9.90 0.99 25.43
CA LYS A 487 8.72 0.79 24.59
C LYS A 487 7.47 1.34 25.28
N LEU A 488 6.51 1.84 24.49
CA LEU A 488 5.31 2.48 25.00
C LEU A 488 4.09 2.22 24.10
N PRO A 489 2.94 1.78 24.65
CA PRO A 489 1.70 1.63 23.87
C PRO A 489 1.17 2.97 23.34
N MET A 490 0.82 3.00 22.05
CA MET A 490 0.27 4.17 21.36
C MET A 490 -1.24 4.10 21.18
N THR A 491 -1.84 2.94 21.39
CA THR A 491 -3.28 2.69 21.23
C THR A 491 -3.77 1.69 22.27
N THR A 492 -5.00 1.22 22.15
CA THR A 492 -5.57 0.17 23.00
C THR A 492 -4.87 -1.17 22.73
N ILE A 493 -4.39 -1.83 23.77
CA ILE A 493 -3.78 -3.15 23.70
C ILE A 493 -4.68 -4.15 24.43
N LEU A 494 -5.13 -5.19 23.71
CA LEU A 494 -5.97 -6.27 24.26
C LEU A 494 -5.56 -7.61 23.64
N ASN A 495 -5.38 -8.63 24.47
CA ASN A 495 -5.04 -10.00 24.08
C ASN A 495 -3.82 -10.09 23.15
N HIS A 496 -2.89 -9.16 23.30
CA HIS A 496 -1.69 -8.99 22.48
C HIS A 496 -0.79 -10.23 22.41
N ASP A 497 -0.75 -11.02 23.50
CA ASP A 497 0.07 -12.22 23.61
C ASP A 497 -0.78 -13.51 23.66
N VAL A 498 -2.08 -13.41 23.36
CA VAL A 498 -2.97 -14.56 23.37
C VAL A 498 -2.93 -15.25 22.01
N PRO A 499 -2.58 -16.55 21.93
CA PRO A 499 -2.55 -17.28 20.68
C PRO A 499 -3.91 -17.30 19.97
N ILE A 500 -3.89 -17.18 18.64
CA ILE A 500 -5.10 -17.27 17.82
C ILE A 500 -5.63 -18.73 17.87
N THR A 501 -6.94 -18.88 18.11
CA THR A 501 -7.61 -20.18 18.19
C THR A 501 -8.69 -20.35 17.12
N PRO A 502 -9.13 -21.59 16.82
CA PRO A 502 -10.25 -21.84 15.91
C PRO A 502 -11.57 -21.20 16.34
N GLU A 503 -11.82 -21.07 17.64
CA GLU A 503 -13.02 -20.43 18.21
C GLU A 503 -12.99 -18.93 17.98
N GLY A 504 -11.80 -18.36 17.93
CA GLY A 504 -11.56 -16.94 17.71
C GLY A 504 -11.08 -16.20 18.95
N VAL A 505 -10.17 -15.26 18.73
CA VAL A 505 -9.62 -14.39 19.77
C VAL A 505 -9.85 -12.95 19.35
N ARG A 506 -10.45 -12.14 20.23
CA ARG A 506 -10.59 -10.71 20.02
C ARG A 506 -9.27 -10.03 20.36
N VAL A 507 -8.67 -9.34 19.40
CA VAL A 507 -7.36 -8.68 19.52
C VAL A 507 -7.49 -7.19 19.23
N CYS A 508 -6.78 -6.37 19.98
CA CYS A 508 -6.56 -4.94 19.71
C CYS A 508 -5.07 -4.60 19.90
N PRO A 509 -4.52 -3.77 19.02
CA PRO A 509 -5.10 -3.27 17.78
C PRO A 509 -5.01 -4.32 16.66
N VAL A 510 -5.69 -4.06 15.54
CA VAL A 510 -5.46 -4.83 14.29
C VAL A 510 -4.24 -4.27 13.55
N ALA A 511 -4.10 -2.95 13.54
CA ALA A 511 -3.14 -2.24 12.70
C ALA A 511 -2.70 -0.93 13.37
N GLY A 512 -2.12 -1.00 14.55
CA GLY A 512 -1.95 0.11 15.49
C GLY A 512 -1.20 1.32 14.94
N VAL A 513 0.01 1.15 14.40
CA VAL A 513 0.76 2.22 13.71
C VAL A 513 1.06 1.77 12.29
N GLN A 514 0.78 2.64 11.33
CA GLN A 514 0.89 2.33 9.90
C GLN A 514 2.13 2.99 9.26
N TRP A 515 2.21 2.90 7.95
CA TRP A 515 3.36 3.22 7.08
C TRP A 515 3.97 4.61 7.21
N ASN A 516 3.29 5.57 7.82
CA ASN A 516 3.85 6.92 8.00
C ASN A 516 4.80 7.02 9.20
N GLY A 517 4.69 6.11 10.18
CA GLY A 517 5.60 6.02 11.31
C GLY A 517 5.63 7.24 12.25
N PRO A 518 6.60 7.28 13.15
CA PRO A 518 6.80 8.40 14.08
C PRO A 518 7.40 9.63 13.40
N ALA A 519 7.28 10.79 14.06
CA ALA A 519 7.97 12.04 13.72
C ALA A 519 8.63 12.64 14.98
N TYR A 520 9.63 13.51 14.82
CA TYR A 520 10.31 14.14 15.93
C TYR A 520 10.46 15.65 15.72
N SER A 521 10.31 16.43 16.78
CA SER A 521 10.62 17.87 16.75
C SER A 521 11.74 18.22 17.73
N PRO A 522 12.89 18.69 17.26
CA PRO A 522 13.97 19.11 18.13
C PRO A 522 13.62 20.35 18.99
N ILE A 523 12.65 21.17 18.55
CA ILE A 523 12.21 22.36 19.31
C ILE A 523 11.35 21.98 20.51
N THR A 524 10.43 21.03 20.36
CA THR A 524 9.63 20.55 21.50
C THR A 524 10.33 19.46 22.27
N GLY A 525 11.28 18.76 21.66
CA GLY A 525 11.93 17.56 22.18
C GLY A 525 11.01 16.35 22.25
N LEU A 526 9.90 16.35 21.48
CA LEU A 526 8.87 15.30 21.54
C LEU A 526 8.86 14.45 20.27
N LEU A 527 8.60 13.17 20.47
CA LEU A 527 8.19 12.23 19.44
C LEU A 527 6.67 12.29 19.26
N TYR A 528 6.22 12.25 18.01
CA TYR A 528 4.79 12.22 17.68
C TYR A 528 4.43 10.95 16.93
N VAL A 529 3.33 10.29 17.32
CA VAL A 529 2.89 9.04 16.74
C VAL A 529 1.37 9.06 16.56
N ASN A 530 0.92 8.94 15.31
CA ASN A 530 -0.47 8.63 14.98
C ASN A 530 -0.73 7.14 15.20
N ALA A 531 -1.89 6.80 15.73
CA ALA A 531 -2.27 5.42 15.92
C ALA A 531 -3.75 5.18 15.62
N ILE A 532 -4.02 3.96 15.23
CA ILE A 532 -5.33 3.40 14.94
C ILE A 532 -5.82 2.68 16.18
N ASP A 533 -7.10 2.79 16.46
CA ASP A 533 -7.74 2.16 17.61
C ASP A 533 -9.02 1.43 17.16
N TRP A 534 -8.86 0.21 16.67
CA TRP A 534 -9.93 -0.75 16.45
C TRP A 534 -9.45 -2.16 16.72
N CYS A 535 -10.41 -3.07 16.93
CA CYS A 535 -10.17 -4.48 17.23
C CYS A 535 -10.78 -5.38 16.18
N THR A 536 -10.32 -6.61 16.14
CA THR A 536 -10.87 -7.68 15.30
C THR A 536 -10.99 -8.98 16.09
N VAL A 537 -11.73 -9.95 15.55
CA VAL A 537 -11.69 -11.33 15.98
C VAL A 537 -10.95 -12.12 14.91
N PHE A 538 -9.77 -12.64 15.25
CA PHE A 538 -9.05 -13.60 14.42
C PHE A 538 -9.47 -15.03 14.76
N LYS A 539 -9.71 -15.85 13.73
CA LYS A 539 -9.98 -17.28 13.86
C LYS A 539 -8.93 -18.08 13.11
N GLN A 540 -8.22 -18.96 13.82
CA GLN A 540 -7.24 -19.83 13.18
C GLN A 540 -7.92 -20.76 12.17
N GLY A 541 -7.40 -20.77 10.96
CA GLY A 541 -7.79 -21.68 9.89
C GLY A 541 -6.96 -22.96 9.88
N PRO A 542 -7.26 -23.87 8.94
CA PRO A 542 -6.39 -24.99 8.64
C PRO A 542 -5.02 -24.46 8.17
N ALA A 543 -3.99 -25.31 8.27
CA ALA A 543 -2.66 -24.98 7.74
C ALA A 543 -2.76 -24.65 6.24
N PRO A 544 -2.45 -23.42 5.82
CA PRO A 544 -2.59 -23.05 4.42
C PRO A 544 -1.50 -23.75 3.58
N LYS A 545 -1.83 -24.08 2.34
CA LYS A 545 -0.84 -24.44 1.33
C LYS A 545 -0.46 -23.17 0.57
N TRP A 546 0.83 -22.97 0.39
CA TRP A 546 1.28 -21.85 -0.45
C TRP A 546 0.86 -22.04 -1.91
N VAL A 547 0.34 -21.01 -2.51
CA VAL A 547 0.02 -20.93 -3.94
C VAL A 547 0.43 -19.55 -4.42
N ALA A 548 1.18 -19.52 -5.51
CA ALA A 548 1.66 -18.26 -6.10
C ALA A 548 0.52 -17.26 -6.29
N THR A 549 0.75 -15.99 -5.93
CA THR A 549 -0.20 -14.88 -6.02
C THR A 549 -1.48 -14.99 -5.18
N VAL A 550 -1.54 -15.94 -4.27
CA VAL A 550 -2.65 -16.11 -3.34
C VAL A 550 -2.19 -15.74 -1.93
N PRO A 551 -2.98 -14.97 -1.15
CA PRO A 551 -2.63 -14.64 0.23
C PRO A 551 -2.34 -15.89 1.07
N TYR A 552 -1.20 -15.94 1.73
CA TYR A 552 -0.70 -17.06 2.53
C TYR A 552 -0.85 -16.74 4.02
N THR A 553 -2.09 -16.55 4.48
CA THR A 553 -2.36 -15.97 5.81
C THR A 553 -2.65 -16.98 6.90
N GLY A 554 -3.50 -17.98 6.65
CA GLY A 554 -3.82 -19.02 7.63
C GLY A 554 -5.00 -18.72 8.55
N LEU A 555 -5.80 -17.69 8.28
CA LEU A 555 -7.07 -17.43 8.96
C LEU A 555 -8.24 -18.18 8.32
N ALA A 556 -9.20 -18.60 9.13
CA ALA A 556 -10.47 -19.16 8.68
C ALA A 556 -11.46 -18.09 8.21
N ASN A 557 -11.32 -16.84 8.67
CA ASN A 557 -12.23 -15.73 8.43
C ASN A 557 -11.55 -14.57 7.65
N GLY A 558 -10.75 -14.91 6.65
CA GLY A 558 -10.10 -13.93 5.76
C GLY A 558 -9.05 -13.09 6.48
N TRP A 559 -9.30 -11.81 6.67
CA TRP A 559 -8.45 -10.84 7.38
C TRP A 559 -8.98 -10.53 8.79
N GLY A 560 -9.79 -11.41 9.37
CA GLY A 560 -10.45 -11.24 10.65
C GLY A 560 -11.86 -10.61 10.51
N ALA A 561 -12.59 -10.60 11.62
CA ALA A 561 -13.88 -9.93 11.75
C ALA A 561 -13.69 -8.63 12.54
N ASN A 562 -13.55 -7.52 11.82
CA ASN A 562 -13.31 -6.21 12.42
C ASN A 562 -14.55 -5.69 13.17
N ASP A 563 -14.32 -4.90 14.21
CA ASP A 563 -15.37 -4.12 14.82
C ASP A 563 -16.10 -3.23 13.79
N PRO A 564 -17.39 -2.94 13.98
CA PRO A 564 -18.10 -1.97 13.15
C PRO A 564 -17.38 -0.62 13.12
N ILE A 565 -17.42 0.04 11.96
CA ILE A 565 -16.72 1.33 11.73
C ILE A 565 -17.12 2.41 12.77
N SER A 566 -18.32 2.32 13.32
CA SER A 566 -18.81 3.22 14.39
C SER A 566 -18.03 3.09 15.71
N LYS A 567 -17.26 2.02 15.89
CA LYS A 567 -16.37 1.81 17.05
C LYS A 567 -14.92 2.15 16.77
N TRP A 568 -14.58 2.44 15.51
CA TRP A 568 -13.23 2.78 15.14
C TRP A 568 -12.89 4.18 15.66
N SER A 569 -11.64 4.34 16.07
CA SER A 569 -11.11 5.61 16.55
C SER A 569 -9.60 5.65 16.32
N GLY A 570 -8.96 6.72 16.73
CA GLY A 570 -7.51 6.87 16.63
C GLY A 570 -6.95 7.74 17.74
N TRP A 571 -5.64 7.81 17.77
CA TRP A 571 -4.88 8.59 18.73
C TRP A 571 -3.81 9.41 18.03
N ILE A 572 -3.59 10.61 18.55
CA ILE A 572 -2.39 11.40 18.30
C ILE A 572 -1.64 11.47 19.61
N ASN A 573 -0.42 10.94 19.63
CA ASN A 573 0.39 10.81 20.82
C ASN A 573 1.63 11.68 20.71
N ALA A 574 2.07 12.29 21.83
CA ALA A 574 3.37 12.91 21.98
C ALA A 574 4.10 12.27 23.17
N VAL A 575 5.33 11.84 22.93
CA VAL A 575 6.16 11.12 23.89
C VAL A 575 7.41 11.92 24.16
N ASP A 576 7.78 12.10 25.42
CA ASP A 576 9.08 12.62 25.82
C ASP A 576 10.12 11.48 25.76
N PRO A 577 11.03 11.47 24.78
CA PRO A 577 12.01 10.40 24.65
C PRO A 577 13.06 10.35 25.75
N LYS A 578 13.22 11.41 26.54
CA LYS A 578 14.16 11.43 27.68
C LYS A 578 13.64 10.60 28.84
N THR A 579 12.31 10.58 29.01
CA THR A 579 11.65 9.88 30.12
C THR A 579 10.95 8.60 29.69
N GLY A 580 10.72 8.42 28.38
CA GLY A 580 9.91 7.32 27.83
C GLY A 580 8.43 7.43 28.21
N LYS A 581 7.94 8.63 28.57
CA LYS A 581 6.56 8.84 29.04
C LYS A 581 5.74 9.65 28.05
N MET A 582 4.41 9.43 28.10
CA MET A 582 3.45 10.23 27.35
C MET A 582 3.47 11.67 27.88
N ALA A 583 3.75 12.65 27.00
CA ALA A 583 3.68 14.08 27.31
C ALA A 583 2.24 14.58 27.17
N TRP A 584 1.59 14.21 26.07
CA TRP A 584 0.15 14.44 25.85
C TRP A 584 -0.41 13.42 24.86
N ARG A 585 -1.72 13.27 24.87
CA ARG A 585 -2.45 12.31 24.05
C ARG A 585 -3.84 12.83 23.71
N VAL A 586 -4.24 12.74 22.45
CA VAL A 586 -5.56 13.20 21.97
C VAL A 586 -6.26 12.03 21.26
N LYS A 587 -7.45 11.66 21.76
CA LYS A 587 -8.31 10.69 21.10
C LYS A 587 -9.06 11.36 19.94
N ARG A 588 -9.11 10.66 18.80
CA ARG A 588 -9.86 11.10 17.60
C ARG A 588 -11.02 10.15 17.33
N PRO A 589 -12.15 10.65 16.83
CA PRO A 589 -13.31 9.80 16.50
C PRO A 589 -13.04 8.89 15.28
N THR A 590 -11.95 9.10 14.56
CA THR A 590 -11.56 8.36 13.35
C THR A 590 -10.12 7.91 13.44
N PRO A 591 -9.77 6.78 12.78
CA PRO A 591 -8.39 6.29 12.73
C PRO A 591 -7.41 7.32 12.15
N MET A 592 -6.18 7.31 12.66
CA MET A 592 -5.13 8.24 12.28
C MET A 592 -4.04 7.53 11.47
N TYR A 593 -4.11 7.68 10.15
CA TYR A 593 -3.14 7.08 9.20
C TYR A 593 -2.12 8.07 8.65
N ALA A 594 -2.51 9.35 8.54
CA ALA A 594 -1.72 10.38 7.88
C ALA A 594 -0.33 10.58 8.53
N ALA A 595 0.60 11.08 7.74
CA ALA A 595 1.87 11.57 8.25
C ALA A 595 1.68 12.69 9.26
N LEU A 596 2.59 12.74 10.24
CA LEU A 596 2.76 13.86 11.15
C LEU A 596 3.93 14.72 10.68
N THR A 597 3.72 16.02 10.53
CA THR A 597 4.75 16.95 10.07
C THR A 597 4.92 18.11 11.06
N PRO A 598 5.77 17.94 12.07
CA PRO A 598 6.08 19.00 13.02
C PRO A 598 6.96 20.08 12.37
N THR A 599 6.80 21.34 12.84
CA THR A 599 7.52 22.49 12.28
C THR A 599 8.12 23.40 13.35
N ALA A 600 9.07 24.26 12.93
CA ALA A 600 9.62 25.32 13.79
C ALA A 600 8.58 26.38 14.18
N GLY A 601 7.41 26.42 13.53
CA GLY A 601 6.25 27.22 13.94
C GLY A 601 5.49 26.66 15.15
N ASN A 602 5.98 25.59 15.77
CA ASN A 602 5.30 24.85 16.85
C ASN A 602 3.93 24.31 16.47
N VAL A 603 3.72 23.98 15.21
CA VAL A 603 2.53 23.30 14.72
C VAL A 603 2.87 21.93 14.13
N ILE A 604 1.89 21.03 14.14
CA ILE A 604 1.93 19.72 13.49
C ILE A 604 0.84 19.71 12.42
N PHE A 605 1.22 19.40 11.19
CA PHE A 605 0.27 19.10 10.12
C PHE A 605 0.02 17.60 10.07
N THR A 606 -1.25 17.20 9.97
CA THR A 606 -1.68 15.80 9.84
C THR A 606 -3.09 15.71 9.24
N GLY A 607 -3.68 14.52 9.23
CA GLY A 607 -5.05 14.32 8.79
C GLY A 607 -5.65 13.03 9.35
N ASP A 608 -6.93 12.82 9.09
CA ASP A 608 -7.65 11.61 9.51
C ASP A 608 -8.39 10.93 8.35
N LEU A 609 -8.93 9.74 8.60
CA LEU A 609 -9.65 8.98 7.59
C LEU A 609 -11.04 9.52 7.25
N SER A 610 -11.56 10.51 7.98
CA SER A 610 -12.77 11.24 7.59
C SER A 610 -12.50 12.37 6.60
N GLY A 611 -11.22 12.59 6.22
CA GLY A 611 -10.85 13.64 5.27
C GLY A 611 -10.46 14.96 5.91
N ASN A 612 -10.40 15.05 7.23
CA ASN A 612 -10.00 16.30 7.88
C ASN A 612 -8.48 16.48 7.82
N PHE A 613 -8.02 17.50 7.11
CA PHE A 613 -6.69 18.07 7.31
C PHE A 613 -6.68 18.85 8.63
N LEU A 614 -5.70 18.57 9.48
CA LEU A 614 -5.61 19.08 10.85
C LEU A 614 -4.29 19.84 11.05
N VAL A 615 -4.37 20.96 11.77
CA VAL A 615 -3.21 21.64 12.31
C VAL A 615 -3.33 21.66 13.83
N LEU A 616 -2.33 21.16 14.51
CA LEU A 616 -2.30 21.04 15.96
C LEU A 616 -1.16 21.88 16.55
N ASP A 617 -1.35 22.38 17.78
CA ASP A 617 -0.26 22.88 18.60
C ASP A 617 0.66 21.72 19.00
N ALA A 618 1.93 21.81 18.67
CA ALA A 618 2.89 20.72 18.88
C ALA A 618 3.18 20.42 20.36
N ARG A 619 2.99 21.37 21.25
CA ARG A 619 3.27 21.22 22.69
C ARG A 619 2.09 20.63 23.46
N THR A 620 0.86 20.84 22.96
CA THR A 620 -0.37 20.53 23.72
C THR A 620 -1.31 19.58 23.02
N GLY A 621 -1.15 19.35 21.71
CA GLY A 621 -2.09 18.59 20.88
C GLY A 621 -3.41 19.33 20.60
N LYS A 622 -3.57 20.59 21.02
CA LYS A 622 -4.78 21.38 20.76
C LYS A 622 -4.94 21.62 19.26
N GLN A 623 -6.12 21.32 18.72
CA GLN A 623 -6.45 21.62 17.32
C GLN A 623 -6.59 23.14 17.12
N LEU A 624 -5.82 23.67 16.15
CA LEU A 624 -5.79 25.08 15.76
C LEU A 624 -6.57 25.33 14.46
N TYR A 625 -6.63 24.31 13.58
CA TYR A 625 -7.31 24.39 12.29
C TYR A 625 -7.80 23.01 11.87
N GLY A 626 -8.87 22.97 11.07
CA GLY A 626 -9.39 21.79 10.42
C GLY A 626 -10.05 22.17 9.10
N PHE A 627 -9.86 21.32 8.08
CA PHE A 627 -10.47 21.49 6.76
C PHE A 627 -10.80 20.11 6.17
N ASP A 628 -12.05 19.93 5.76
CA ASP A 628 -12.49 18.71 5.09
C ASP A 628 -12.04 18.75 3.61
N THR A 629 -11.17 17.81 3.24
CA THR A 629 -10.60 17.68 1.89
C THR A 629 -11.45 16.83 0.95
N GLY A 630 -12.55 16.25 1.44
CA GLY A 630 -13.46 15.41 0.67
C GLY A 630 -13.01 13.96 0.49
N GLY A 631 -11.90 13.55 1.09
CA GLY A 631 -11.41 12.17 1.04
C GLY A 631 -10.43 11.86 2.16
N PRO A 632 -10.30 10.59 2.57
CA PRO A 632 -9.38 10.15 3.62
C PRO A 632 -7.97 10.67 3.42
N ILE A 633 -7.29 10.99 4.53
CA ILE A 633 -5.89 11.37 4.51
C ILE A 633 -5.07 10.24 5.15
N ALA A 634 -4.45 9.42 4.30
CA ALA A 634 -3.61 8.30 4.69
C ALA A 634 -2.16 8.42 4.17
N GLY A 635 -1.92 9.37 3.29
CA GLY A 635 -0.63 9.67 2.69
C GLY A 635 0.20 10.70 3.44
N GLY A 636 1.17 11.25 2.73
CA GLY A 636 2.04 12.32 3.21
C GLY A 636 1.32 13.64 3.36
N VAL A 637 1.70 14.37 4.41
CA VAL A 637 1.43 15.80 4.57
C VAL A 637 2.78 16.47 4.64
N ILE A 638 3.10 17.34 3.68
CA ILE A 638 4.42 17.95 3.55
C ILE A 638 4.32 19.49 3.58
N THR A 639 5.41 20.15 3.94
CA THR A 639 5.49 21.62 3.89
C THR A 639 6.80 22.09 3.30
N TYR A 640 6.73 23.11 2.49
CA TYR A 640 7.84 23.68 1.73
C TYR A 640 7.64 25.18 1.47
N GLU A 641 8.70 25.85 1.06
CA GLU A 641 8.69 27.25 0.72
C GLU A 641 8.95 27.45 -0.79
N VAL A 642 8.16 28.31 -1.43
CA VAL A 642 8.40 28.80 -2.78
C VAL A 642 8.32 30.32 -2.78
N LYS A 643 9.37 30.98 -3.24
CA LYS A 643 9.46 32.47 -3.31
C LYS A 643 9.10 33.16 -1.98
N GLY A 644 9.61 32.62 -0.85
CA GLY A 644 9.39 33.18 0.48
C GLY A 644 8.02 32.93 1.09
N ARG A 645 7.15 32.16 0.46
CA ARG A 645 5.84 31.76 0.99
C ARG A 645 5.82 30.28 1.35
N GLN A 646 5.34 29.98 2.55
CA GLN A 646 5.17 28.60 3.02
C GLN A 646 3.87 28.00 2.51
N TYR A 647 3.95 26.77 2.01
CA TYR A 647 2.84 25.94 1.55
C TYR A 647 2.79 24.64 2.32
N VAL A 648 1.60 24.03 2.35
CA VAL A 648 1.38 22.68 2.87
C VAL A 648 0.65 21.89 1.81
N ALA A 649 1.20 20.76 1.38
CA ALA A 649 0.53 19.85 0.46
C ALA A 649 0.05 18.60 1.19
N VAL A 650 -1.19 18.19 0.92
CA VAL A 650 -1.89 17.08 1.55
C VAL A 650 -2.33 16.09 0.48
N ALA A 651 -1.95 14.83 0.63
CA ALA A 651 -2.46 13.73 -0.19
C ALA A 651 -3.76 13.20 0.41
N SER A 652 -4.88 13.50 -0.24
CA SER A 652 -6.24 13.14 0.15
C SER A 652 -6.88 12.22 -0.89
N GLY A 653 -7.57 11.18 -0.47
CA GLY A 653 -8.25 10.25 -1.37
C GLY A 653 -8.41 8.87 -0.74
N HIS A 654 -8.84 7.92 -1.53
CA HIS A 654 -9.09 6.55 -1.08
C HIS A 654 -7.89 5.95 -0.34
N SER A 655 -8.10 5.33 0.82
CA SER A 655 -7.00 4.87 1.70
C SER A 655 -6.73 3.37 1.67
N GLY A 656 -7.27 2.66 0.68
CA GLY A 656 -7.14 1.20 0.55
C GLY A 656 -8.37 0.43 0.99
N GLY A 657 -8.48 -0.77 0.46
CA GLY A 657 -9.68 -1.60 0.44
C GLY A 657 -10.37 -1.88 1.75
N SER A 658 -9.72 -1.58 2.85
CA SER A 658 -10.25 -1.90 4.18
C SER A 658 -10.94 -0.74 4.87
N ILE A 659 -10.76 0.53 4.43
CA ILE A 659 -10.86 1.60 5.42
C ILE A 659 -11.79 2.74 4.99
N SER A 660 -11.81 3.12 3.73
CA SER A 660 -12.74 4.13 3.21
C SER A 660 -12.82 4.07 1.70
N LEU A 661 -14.04 4.10 1.20
CA LEU A 661 -14.38 4.04 -0.23
C LEU A 661 -14.70 5.42 -0.81
N THR A 662 -14.52 6.49 -0.04
CA THR A 662 -14.90 7.84 -0.43
C THR A 662 -13.69 8.65 -0.86
N GLY A 663 -13.93 9.64 -1.70
CA GLY A 663 -12.94 10.60 -2.17
C GLY A 663 -12.15 10.15 -3.41
N SER A 664 -11.80 11.12 -4.22
CA SER A 664 -10.91 10.96 -5.38
C SER A 664 -9.46 11.25 -4.97
N THR A 665 -8.50 10.56 -5.58
CA THR A 665 -7.07 10.84 -5.37
C THR A 665 -6.76 12.29 -5.72
N THR A 666 -6.41 13.09 -4.72
CA THR A 666 -6.29 14.55 -4.83
C THR A 666 -5.10 15.06 -4.02
N ILE A 667 -4.33 15.95 -4.60
CA ILE A 667 -3.38 16.80 -3.86
C ILE A 667 -4.08 18.14 -3.57
N VAL A 668 -4.15 18.53 -2.31
CA VAL A 668 -4.68 19.83 -1.87
C VAL A 668 -3.52 20.65 -1.31
N ILE A 669 -3.33 21.87 -1.81
CA ILE A 669 -2.25 22.76 -1.36
C ILE A 669 -2.86 23.92 -0.58
N PHE A 670 -2.30 24.20 0.60
CA PHE A 670 -2.71 25.26 1.52
C PHE A 670 -1.59 26.29 1.68
N ALA A 671 -1.98 27.54 1.92
CA ALA A 671 -1.10 28.62 2.37
C ALA A 671 -1.88 29.67 3.20
N LEU A 672 -1.15 30.63 3.80
CA LEU A 672 -1.71 31.80 4.45
C LEU A 672 -2.18 32.83 3.43
#